data_e5bfb9e039f8326d0a13e5549674cf5a
#
_entry.id   e5bfb9e039f8326d0a13e5549674cf5a
#
_cell.length_a   1.000
_cell.length_b   1.000
_cell.length_c   1.000
_cell.angle_alpha   90.00
_cell.angle_beta   90.00
_cell.angle_gamma   90.00
#
_symmetry.space_group_name_H-M   'P 1'
#
loop_
_entity.id
_entity.type
_entity.pdbx_description
1 polymer ?
#
loop_
_entity_poly.entity_id
_entity_poly.type
_entity_poly.pdbx_seq_one_letter_code
_entity_poly.pdbx_strand_id
1 'polypeptide(L)'
;MPAKPPFPSRVFCGWSGPIADEAAAKLVELLASQGQWRKGQVIDLEKHLLLVPTKLAARLLGESLAKLAMAQAESGLMLPRIETPEQFLNWGDSQLEVAGGSDELMAWIKVLTGTSRRTLKALFPATSDDMPMDGNFTFEEAKKFGEQLNELRNQLGAAGHSFGTVKSDREPARWTQLADLEQKYLNNLETLGLTDHNHLRAKLAKGEEGGPKGIDHIWVIGIPDPDLLLVQALDKLKETIGVTYMIGADESVSDGFDDQGRPIPAFWKNREVDWPEFQSCVHLASDPNDSFLKLRRLIGGNVPQSGVLAICACDRQKDAPRVENLVKEMGGSAINPLGRAHGEHPLHHALRAWADCLKGDDLDFQALRHATTIPMVHNFITGGVNPEHFTESNKLLDMLDQDLLRLPASELIRWLPLRPETSDDRANNHLRKSNQVIPYLKKAVEKRQAHLALSWRQVLGQILEELIGTEGIDWEDEQSAFTGEVAEHLETTAQELDAALSAQGLVLSMASAIRLTLETAGEKRHRPKRDTKSVNIPGWIEATWEPVPHLILLGLNDHIIPKTPHAHPFLPGKLRESLGLPSSDTIFATACYNLEQLWRRRVGNGRLDIIVLQKDQNSEPLRPSRILFTGSSLSLTAKVTKLFEDAPESEAKPYWEIPKEHKLIPAANPKAVAQVKQELKATSFSAYLEDPANFWLSKVLGLSSEEHDGGELNSADFGNMIHAVMEAFARPYLGKDRKGEPVSMLTDEITAAFTRLIEALVLEKFGANAEYSVRLQKETALGRLHSFAPIQAKLWTDGWIIHSVEAKLIEQPIAGIRIGGRYDRLDCRTVDGVTHWRVYDYKTSSTAKSITSAHYGKPTEGTKDFLFTPPGSTGEEKRWRNMQMPVYYECLRHELALEKKNTLTPCYISLPEDTDKTKVDAWEDYPELHQLAFKALEEIIAQIKAAQPGKIKAASVPAEYPAIPSMANRSLDAYLRTDLLGN
;
A
#
# COMPACT_ATOMS: atom_id res chain seq x y z
N MET A 1 18.86 49.10 44.41
CA MET A 1 19.52 47.81 44.46
C MET A 1 20.29 47.67 43.14
N PRO A 2 21.52 47.23 43.07
CA PRO A 2 22.16 46.94 41.78
C PRO A 2 21.33 45.94 41.00
N ALA A 3 21.13 46.16 39.73
CA ALA A 3 20.42 45.25 38.83
C ALA A 3 21.08 43.86 38.96
N LYS A 4 20.29 42.82 39.21
CA LYS A 4 20.80 41.45 39.26
C LYS A 4 21.46 41.16 37.89
N PRO A 5 22.63 40.48 37.85
CA PRO A 5 23.21 40.10 36.57
C PRO A 5 22.22 39.27 35.76
N PRO A 6 22.04 39.53 34.45
CA PRO A 6 21.14 38.76 33.65
C PRO A 6 21.60 37.28 33.60
N PHE A 7 20.65 36.36 33.44
CA PHE A 7 21.01 34.96 33.19
C PHE A 7 21.82 34.86 31.87
N PRO A 8 22.76 33.88 31.80
CA PRO A 8 23.56 33.70 30.59
C PRO A 8 22.64 33.36 29.38
N SER A 9 23.02 33.81 28.19
CA SER A 9 22.24 33.54 26.97
C SER A 9 22.29 32.06 26.57
N ARG A 10 23.38 31.33 26.94
CA ARG A 10 23.58 29.93 26.58
C ARG A 10 24.21 29.18 27.76
N VAL A 11 23.67 27.98 27.99
CA VAL A 11 24.09 27.12 29.13
C VAL A 11 24.18 25.67 28.66
N PHE A 12 25.25 24.97 29.03
CA PHE A 12 25.41 23.54 28.75
C PHE A 12 25.03 22.74 30.01
N CYS A 13 24.12 21.73 29.81
CA CYS A 13 23.57 20.94 30.91
C CYS A 13 24.39 19.68 31.23
N GLY A 14 25.30 19.27 30.32
CA GLY A 14 26.02 18.00 30.43
C GLY A 14 25.31 16.86 29.68
N TRP A 15 25.90 15.66 29.79
CA TRP A 15 25.30 14.41 29.25
C TRP A 15 25.69 13.14 30.06
N SER A 16 25.97 13.34 31.34
CA SER A 16 26.30 12.24 32.25
C SER A 16 25.08 11.53 32.82
N GLY A 17 23.90 12.12 32.69
CA GLY A 17 22.60 11.58 33.14
C GLY A 17 21.44 11.94 32.25
N PRO A 18 20.18 11.66 32.68
CA PRO A 18 18.99 12.05 31.96
C PRO A 18 18.91 13.56 31.73
N ILE A 19 18.57 14.01 30.52
CA ILE A 19 18.55 15.43 30.17
C ILE A 19 17.59 16.24 31.06
N ALA A 20 16.47 15.66 31.48
CA ALA A 20 15.50 16.33 32.35
C ALA A 20 16.09 16.65 33.72
N ASP A 21 16.86 15.71 34.28
CA ASP A 21 17.49 15.87 35.61
C ASP A 21 18.64 16.87 35.55
N GLU A 22 19.51 16.79 34.53
CA GLU A 22 20.61 17.71 34.29
C GLU A 22 20.13 19.14 34.03
N ALA A 23 19.13 19.30 33.18
CA ALA A 23 18.54 20.60 32.87
C ALA A 23 17.83 21.19 34.07
N ALA A 24 17.09 20.39 34.85
CA ALA A 24 16.44 20.83 36.08
C ALA A 24 17.47 21.26 37.12
N ALA A 25 18.53 20.48 37.31
CA ALA A 25 19.60 20.82 38.27
C ALA A 25 20.30 22.13 37.89
N LYS A 26 20.62 22.31 36.62
CA LYS A 26 21.25 23.52 36.10
C LYS A 26 20.34 24.76 36.18
N LEU A 27 19.04 24.58 35.91
CA LEU A 27 18.04 25.63 36.07
C LEU A 27 17.93 26.05 37.53
N VAL A 28 17.87 25.07 38.46
CA VAL A 28 17.84 25.35 39.93
C VAL A 28 19.07 26.08 40.39
N GLU A 29 20.27 25.70 39.91
CA GLU A 29 21.53 26.40 40.20
C GLU A 29 21.45 27.89 39.83
N LEU A 30 20.98 28.18 38.62
CA LEU A 30 20.83 29.52 38.10
C LEU A 30 19.76 30.32 38.87
N LEU A 31 18.64 29.73 39.18
CA LEU A 31 17.56 30.36 39.99
C LEU A 31 18.01 30.62 41.41
N ALA A 32 18.75 29.69 42.03
CA ALA A 32 19.32 29.88 43.35
C ALA A 32 20.32 31.03 43.40
N SER A 33 21.19 31.17 42.38
CA SER A 33 22.13 32.30 42.25
C SER A 33 21.40 33.63 42.20
N GLN A 34 20.20 33.69 41.71
CA GLN A 34 19.31 34.87 41.67
C GLN A 34 18.42 35.00 42.93
N GLY A 35 18.53 34.04 43.86
CA GLY A 35 17.71 34.01 45.09
C GLY A 35 16.24 33.69 44.84
N GLN A 36 15.90 33.07 43.69
CA GLN A 36 14.54 32.62 43.36
C GLN A 36 14.26 31.18 43.83
N TRP A 37 15.31 30.44 44.22
CA TRP A 37 15.24 29.08 44.77
C TRP A 37 15.81 29.07 46.17
N ARG A 38 14.95 29.03 47.20
CA ARG A 38 15.35 29.13 48.60
C ARG A 38 14.69 28.06 49.45
N LYS A 39 15.46 27.49 50.40
CA LYS A 39 14.95 26.49 51.36
C LYS A 39 13.86 27.08 52.25
N GLY A 40 12.77 26.35 52.46
CA GLY A 40 11.66 26.72 53.35
C GLY A 40 10.73 27.79 52.81
N GLN A 41 10.89 28.20 51.52
CA GLN A 41 9.97 29.13 50.87
C GLN A 41 9.29 28.45 49.67
N VAL A 42 8.02 28.75 49.44
CA VAL A 42 7.36 28.30 48.22
C VAL A 42 8.11 28.88 47.03
N ILE A 43 8.49 28.00 46.14
CA ILE A 43 9.18 28.36 44.89
C ILE A 43 8.13 28.72 43.87
N ASP A 44 8.13 29.96 43.45
CA ASP A 44 7.20 30.49 42.46
C ASP A 44 7.93 30.68 41.11
N LEU A 45 7.57 29.88 40.13
CA LEU A 45 8.08 29.94 38.75
C LEU A 45 7.01 30.35 37.73
N GLU A 46 5.86 30.90 38.13
CA GLU A 46 4.80 31.28 37.21
C GLU A 46 5.25 32.28 36.14
N LYS A 47 6.24 33.11 36.46
CA LYS A 47 6.81 34.09 35.51
C LYS A 47 7.89 33.53 34.58
N HIS A 48 8.18 32.25 34.68
CA HIS A 48 9.09 31.56 33.80
C HIS A 48 8.35 30.68 32.80
N LEU A 49 8.76 30.76 31.53
CA LEU A 49 8.26 29.91 30.45
C LEU A 49 9.37 28.94 30.05
N LEU A 50 9.09 27.65 30.09
CA LEU A 50 10.01 26.63 29.61
C LEU A 50 9.54 26.10 28.27
N LEU A 51 10.35 26.24 27.21
CA LEU A 51 10.14 25.64 25.92
C LEU A 51 10.91 24.33 25.83
N VAL A 52 10.24 23.24 25.51
CA VAL A 52 10.78 21.89 25.41
C VAL A 52 10.31 21.20 24.15
N PRO A 53 11.07 20.23 23.57
CA PRO A 53 10.75 19.72 22.25
C PRO A 53 9.46 18.88 22.18
N THR A 54 9.04 18.26 23.29
CA THR A 54 7.89 17.33 23.30
C THR A 54 7.12 17.38 24.61
N LYS A 55 5.88 16.88 24.60
CA LYS A 55 5.07 16.71 25.83
C LYS A 55 5.71 15.74 26.84
N LEU A 56 6.47 14.73 26.36
CA LEU A 56 7.23 13.85 27.22
C LEU A 56 8.31 14.63 27.97
N ALA A 57 9.06 15.47 27.26
CA ALA A 57 10.08 16.34 27.84
C ALA A 57 9.48 17.29 28.87
N ALA A 58 8.33 17.90 28.61
CA ALA A 58 7.60 18.76 29.53
C ALA A 58 7.28 18.05 30.86
N ARG A 59 6.75 16.85 30.78
CA ARG A 59 6.41 16.04 31.93
C ARG A 59 7.65 15.65 32.75
N LEU A 60 8.68 15.11 32.10
CA LEU A 60 9.91 14.67 32.79
C LEU A 60 10.61 15.82 33.46
N LEU A 61 10.68 16.97 32.79
CA LEU A 61 11.29 18.17 33.38
C LEU A 61 10.52 18.68 34.60
N GLY A 62 9.18 18.70 34.50
CA GLY A 62 8.28 19.07 35.61
C GLY A 62 8.44 18.12 36.81
N GLU A 63 8.52 16.82 36.56
CA GLU A 63 8.77 15.79 37.60
C GLU A 63 10.15 15.99 38.28
N SER A 64 11.19 16.28 37.49
CA SER A 64 12.55 16.52 38.02
C SER A 64 12.60 17.80 38.83
N LEU A 65 11.97 18.89 38.42
CA LEU A 65 11.87 20.13 39.18
C LEU A 65 11.11 19.91 40.51
N ALA A 66 10.00 19.18 40.47
CA ALA A 66 9.24 18.86 41.67
C ALA A 66 10.06 18.02 42.69
N LYS A 67 10.80 17.01 42.21
CA LYS A 67 11.71 16.20 43.03
C LYS A 67 12.81 17.08 43.69
N LEU A 68 13.41 18.01 42.94
CA LEU A 68 14.43 18.92 43.47
C LEU A 68 13.81 19.92 44.47
N ALA A 69 12.61 20.41 44.25
CA ALA A 69 11.92 21.29 45.23
C ALA A 69 11.69 20.55 46.53
N MET A 70 11.24 19.32 46.52
CA MET A 70 11.04 18.50 47.70
C MET A 70 12.38 18.17 48.41
N ALA A 71 13.43 17.80 47.66
CA ALA A 71 14.68 17.33 48.21
C ALA A 71 15.58 18.47 48.74
N GLN A 72 15.65 19.59 48.03
CA GLN A 72 16.58 20.69 48.35
C GLN A 72 15.92 21.86 49.06
N ALA A 73 14.70 22.23 48.65
CA ALA A 73 14.00 23.39 49.21
C ALA A 73 13.06 23.01 50.35
N GLU A 74 12.74 21.74 50.55
CA GLU A 74 11.76 21.26 51.54
C GLU A 74 10.42 22.03 51.46
N SER A 75 10.01 22.38 50.24
CA SER A 75 8.90 23.31 50.01
C SER A 75 8.05 22.93 48.77
N GLY A 76 6.92 23.57 48.65
CA GLY A 76 6.06 23.48 47.45
C GLY A 76 6.64 24.23 46.25
N LEU A 77 6.29 23.78 45.05
CA LEU A 77 6.67 24.38 43.79
C LEU A 77 5.41 24.79 43.03
N MET A 78 5.31 26.08 42.71
CA MET A 78 4.38 26.55 41.64
C MET A 78 5.11 26.39 40.32
N LEU A 79 4.59 25.44 39.53
CA LEU A 79 5.25 25.04 38.28
C LEU A 79 5.31 26.20 37.29
N PRO A 80 6.39 26.32 36.51
CA PRO A 80 6.45 27.24 35.40
C PRO A 80 5.47 26.81 34.29
N ARG A 81 5.16 27.73 33.41
CA ARG A 81 4.48 27.40 32.18
C ARG A 81 5.41 26.61 31.27
N ILE A 82 5.05 25.37 30.87
CA ILE A 82 5.88 24.51 30.05
C ILE A 82 5.14 24.28 28.71
N GLU A 83 5.77 24.64 27.59
CA GLU A 83 5.17 24.59 26.26
C GLU A 83 6.10 23.93 25.25
N THR A 84 5.51 23.44 24.17
CA THR A 84 6.22 23.02 22.96
C THR A 84 6.32 24.18 21.95
N PRO A 85 7.25 24.15 20.98
CA PRO A 85 7.32 25.17 19.92
C PRO A 85 6.02 25.42 19.18
N GLU A 86 5.22 24.38 18.97
CA GLU A 86 3.91 24.49 18.30
C GLU A 86 2.90 25.31 19.10
N GLN A 87 2.98 25.22 20.45
CA GLN A 87 2.07 25.93 21.37
C GLN A 87 2.53 27.38 21.62
N PHE A 88 3.82 27.65 21.46
CA PHE A 88 4.42 28.91 21.88
C PHE A 88 3.92 30.12 21.08
N LEU A 89 3.83 30.05 19.75
CA LEU A 89 3.38 31.17 18.93
C LEU A 89 1.84 31.30 18.85
N ASN A 90 1.19 31.36 20.03
CA ASN A 90 -0.27 31.46 20.17
C ASN A 90 -0.70 32.48 21.25
N TRP A 91 0.14 33.48 21.59
CA TRP A 91 -0.19 34.45 22.63
C TRP A 91 -1.02 35.68 22.15
N GLY A 92 -1.36 35.73 20.85
CA GLY A 92 -2.04 36.83 20.22
C GLY A 92 -3.45 37.11 20.76
N ASP A 93 -4.12 38.17 20.29
CA ASP A 93 -5.46 38.58 20.69
C ASP A 93 -6.48 37.48 20.37
N SER A 94 -7.19 37.03 21.41
CA SER A 94 -8.20 35.98 21.32
C SER A 94 -9.47 36.38 20.52
N GLN A 95 -9.53 37.61 19.98
CA GLN A 95 -10.68 38.08 19.19
C GLN A 95 -10.60 37.73 17.71
N LEU A 96 -9.46 37.27 17.21
CA LEU A 96 -9.31 36.83 15.82
C LEU A 96 -9.76 35.38 15.68
N GLU A 97 -10.72 35.14 14.80
CA GLU A 97 -11.12 33.78 14.44
C GLU A 97 -10.11 33.24 13.44
N VAL A 98 -9.38 32.17 13.83
CA VAL A 98 -8.34 31.55 13.02
C VAL A 98 -8.96 30.45 12.18
N ALA A 99 -8.67 30.44 10.89
CA ALA A 99 -9.12 29.41 9.97
C ALA A 99 -8.67 28.02 10.42
N GLY A 100 -9.60 27.08 10.50
CA GLY A 100 -9.30 25.66 10.72
C GLY A 100 -8.80 25.00 9.43
N GLY A 101 -8.26 23.78 9.55
CA GLY A 101 -7.75 23.05 8.40
C GLY A 101 -8.79 22.83 7.29
N SER A 102 -10.05 22.62 7.66
CA SER A 102 -11.17 22.52 6.71
C SER A 102 -11.43 23.84 5.97
N ASP A 103 -11.37 24.97 6.69
CA ASP A 103 -11.56 26.28 6.08
C ASP A 103 -10.45 26.62 5.10
N GLU A 104 -9.19 26.36 5.48
CA GLU A 104 -8.01 26.54 4.64
C GLU A 104 -8.11 25.73 3.35
N LEU A 105 -8.45 24.43 3.46
CA LEU A 105 -8.58 23.55 2.31
C LEU A 105 -9.72 24.00 1.39
N MET A 106 -10.90 24.32 1.94
CA MET A 106 -12.04 24.78 1.13
C MET A 106 -11.76 26.14 0.47
N ALA A 107 -11.03 27.03 1.12
CA ALA A 107 -10.59 28.30 0.53
C ALA A 107 -9.66 28.06 -0.68
N TRP A 108 -8.70 27.16 -0.58
CA TRP A 108 -7.86 26.76 -1.71
C TRP A 108 -8.68 26.16 -2.85
N ILE A 109 -9.59 25.22 -2.55
CA ILE A 109 -10.45 24.62 -3.56
C ILE A 109 -11.29 25.67 -4.27
N LYS A 110 -11.87 26.63 -3.53
CA LYS A 110 -12.65 27.73 -4.11
C LYS A 110 -11.82 28.59 -5.07
N VAL A 111 -10.62 28.97 -4.66
CA VAL A 111 -9.72 29.78 -5.49
C VAL A 111 -9.30 29.01 -6.76
N LEU A 112 -8.94 27.73 -6.63
CA LEU A 112 -8.48 26.92 -7.73
C LEU A 112 -9.60 26.58 -8.73
N THR A 113 -10.77 26.20 -8.26
CA THR A 113 -11.94 25.94 -9.13
C THR A 113 -12.42 27.18 -9.88
N GLY A 114 -12.18 28.37 -9.30
CA GLY A 114 -12.43 29.67 -9.95
C GLY A 114 -11.31 30.16 -10.86
N THR A 115 -10.19 29.44 -10.96
CA THR A 115 -9.01 29.87 -11.71
C THR A 115 -8.78 28.98 -12.95
N SER A 116 -8.65 29.58 -14.14
CA SER A 116 -8.34 28.80 -15.35
C SER A 116 -6.88 28.37 -15.37
N ARG A 117 -6.61 27.11 -15.68
CA ARG A 117 -5.25 26.56 -15.85
C ARG A 117 -4.43 27.29 -16.91
N ARG A 118 -5.08 27.84 -17.93
CA ARG A 118 -4.43 28.65 -18.96
C ARG A 118 -3.74 29.89 -18.39
N THR A 119 -4.22 30.42 -17.29
CA THR A 119 -3.58 31.58 -16.62
C THR A 119 -2.37 31.18 -15.79
N LEU A 120 -2.19 29.90 -15.50
CA LEU A 120 -1.13 29.36 -14.64
C LEU A 120 -0.01 28.67 -15.46
N LYS A 121 0.39 29.26 -16.60
CA LYS A 121 1.37 28.67 -17.53
C LYS A 121 2.73 28.34 -16.91
N ALA A 122 3.17 29.08 -15.90
CA ALA A 122 4.43 28.79 -15.22
C ALA A 122 4.33 27.61 -14.24
N LEU A 123 3.13 27.32 -13.74
CA LEU A 123 2.86 26.14 -12.88
C LEU A 123 2.53 24.90 -13.71
N PHE A 124 1.85 25.07 -14.84
CA PHE A 124 1.42 24.01 -15.74
C PHE A 124 1.93 24.23 -17.18
N PRO A 125 3.24 24.10 -17.43
CA PRO A 125 3.84 24.42 -18.73
C PRO A 125 3.42 23.46 -19.86
N ALA A 126 2.96 22.26 -19.52
CA ALA A 126 2.54 21.26 -20.50
C ALA A 126 1.11 21.46 -21.05
N THR A 127 0.38 22.46 -20.57
CA THR A 127 -0.91 22.84 -21.17
C THR A 127 -0.66 23.60 -22.46
N SER A 128 -0.50 22.90 -23.60
CA SER A 128 -0.46 23.51 -24.92
C SER A 128 -1.86 24.01 -25.31
N ASP A 129 -1.91 25.01 -26.17
CA ASP A 129 -3.17 25.58 -26.66
C ASP A 129 -4.03 24.55 -27.45
N ASP A 130 -3.45 23.39 -27.80
CA ASP A 130 -4.08 22.29 -28.55
C ASP A 130 -4.65 21.15 -27.70
N MET A 131 -4.49 21.16 -26.39
CA MET A 131 -5.07 20.13 -25.53
C MET A 131 -6.48 20.50 -25.07
N PRO A 132 -7.44 19.56 -25.08
CA PRO A 132 -8.82 19.78 -24.61
C PRO A 132 -8.96 19.99 -23.10
N MET A 133 -7.88 20.18 -22.38
CA MET A 133 -7.87 20.51 -20.94
C MET A 133 -8.14 21.99 -20.65
N ASP A 134 -9.17 22.51 -21.26
CA ASP A 134 -9.56 23.93 -21.19
C ASP A 134 -10.37 24.31 -19.97
N GLY A 135 -10.63 23.37 -19.10
CA GLY A 135 -11.49 23.57 -17.94
C GLY A 135 -10.78 24.19 -16.73
N ASN A 136 -11.54 24.77 -15.84
CA ASN A 136 -11.15 25.01 -14.46
C ASN A 136 -10.80 23.68 -13.77
N PHE A 137 -10.10 23.73 -12.64
CA PHE A 137 -9.85 22.52 -11.84
C PHE A 137 -11.17 21.87 -11.44
N THR A 138 -11.24 20.56 -11.55
CA THR A 138 -12.26 19.78 -10.87
C THR A 138 -12.05 19.87 -9.36
N PHE A 139 -13.05 19.51 -8.56
CA PHE A 139 -12.92 19.52 -7.10
C PHE A 139 -11.73 18.66 -6.61
N GLU A 140 -11.60 17.44 -7.13
CA GLU A 140 -10.52 16.50 -6.73
C GLU A 140 -9.12 17.01 -7.12
N GLU A 141 -9.00 17.62 -8.29
CA GLU A 141 -7.74 18.24 -8.70
C GLU A 141 -7.39 19.48 -7.89
N ALA A 142 -8.40 20.32 -7.59
CA ALA A 142 -8.25 21.48 -6.74
C ALA A 142 -7.88 21.08 -5.29
N LYS A 143 -8.49 20.01 -4.78
CA LYS A 143 -8.15 19.44 -3.47
C LYS A 143 -6.69 19.02 -3.41
N LYS A 144 -6.25 18.14 -4.32
CA LYS A 144 -4.86 17.64 -4.34
C LYS A 144 -3.84 18.75 -4.49
N PHE A 145 -4.11 19.71 -5.37
CA PHE A 145 -3.20 20.83 -5.55
C PHE A 145 -3.28 21.83 -4.39
N GLY A 146 -4.46 22.05 -3.82
CA GLY A 146 -4.65 22.86 -2.62
C GLY A 146 -3.91 22.31 -1.41
N GLU A 147 -3.95 21.00 -1.19
CA GLU A 147 -3.17 20.32 -0.15
C GLU A 147 -1.66 20.54 -0.34
N GLN A 148 -1.14 20.42 -1.56
CA GLN A 148 0.27 20.71 -1.87
C GLN A 148 0.62 22.17 -1.64
N LEU A 149 -0.26 23.12 -2.00
CA LEU A 149 -0.05 24.53 -1.74
C LEU A 149 -0.06 24.85 -0.26
N ASN A 150 -0.95 24.20 0.50
CA ASN A 150 -1.02 24.38 1.95
C ASN A 150 0.23 23.81 2.63
N GLU A 151 0.69 22.64 2.20
CA GLU A 151 1.95 22.05 2.67
C GLU A 151 3.14 22.98 2.36
N LEU A 152 3.20 23.52 1.15
CA LEU A 152 4.25 24.48 0.75
C LEU A 152 4.23 25.73 1.63
N ARG A 153 3.04 26.29 1.90
CA ARG A 153 2.86 27.43 2.79
C ARG A 153 3.31 27.13 4.22
N ASN A 154 2.95 25.98 4.75
CA ASN A 154 3.35 25.57 6.10
C ASN A 154 4.87 25.43 6.22
N GLN A 155 5.53 24.83 5.19
CA GLN A 155 6.99 24.74 5.17
C GLN A 155 7.64 26.13 5.10
N LEU A 156 7.16 27.03 4.27
CA LEU A 156 7.67 28.40 4.16
C LEU A 156 7.33 29.24 5.42
N GLY A 157 6.12 29.08 5.96
CA GLY A 157 5.67 29.75 7.16
C GLY A 157 6.52 29.43 8.38
N ALA A 158 7.04 28.21 8.51
CA ALA A 158 7.98 27.83 9.55
C ALA A 158 9.31 28.64 9.51
N ALA A 159 9.62 29.30 8.39
CA ALA A 159 10.74 30.23 8.25
C ALA A 159 10.30 31.71 8.12
N GLY A 160 9.02 32.01 8.32
CA GLY A 160 8.48 33.36 8.23
C GLY A 160 8.30 33.87 6.80
N HIS A 161 8.32 32.97 5.79
CA HIS A 161 8.14 33.31 4.38
C HIS A 161 6.70 33.08 3.91
N SER A 162 6.26 33.89 2.94
CA SER A 162 5.09 33.66 2.08
C SER A 162 5.55 33.38 0.66
N PHE A 163 4.67 32.97 -0.24
CA PHE A 163 5.02 32.79 -1.65
C PHE A 163 5.57 34.08 -2.27
N GLY A 164 5.02 35.22 -1.89
CA GLY A 164 5.45 36.53 -2.39
C GLY A 164 6.85 36.98 -1.92
N THR A 165 7.38 36.40 -0.82
CA THR A 165 8.71 36.75 -0.30
C THR A 165 9.82 35.87 -0.84
N VAL A 166 9.49 34.77 -1.53
CA VAL A 166 10.48 33.85 -2.11
C VAL A 166 11.09 34.47 -3.37
N LYS A 167 12.41 34.64 -3.35
CA LYS A 167 13.19 35.09 -4.53
C LYS A 167 13.85 33.88 -5.16
N SER A 168 13.50 33.57 -6.40
CA SER A 168 14.12 32.51 -7.19
C SER A 168 14.60 33.05 -8.53
N ASP A 169 15.90 33.00 -8.78
CA ASP A 169 16.50 33.45 -10.05
C ASP A 169 16.16 32.49 -11.21
N ARG A 170 15.86 31.24 -10.91
CA ARG A 170 15.58 30.22 -11.93
C ARG A 170 14.14 30.22 -12.42
N GLU A 171 13.17 30.51 -11.53
CA GLU A 171 11.73 30.36 -11.82
C GLU A 171 10.92 31.55 -11.28
N PRO A 172 11.25 32.79 -11.58
CA PRO A 172 10.54 33.95 -11.00
C PRO A 172 9.06 33.97 -11.36
N ALA A 173 8.70 33.59 -12.59
CA ALA A 173 7.31 33.57 -13.05
C ALA A 173 6.43 32.59 -12.27
N ARG A 174 6.99 31.45 -11.85
CA ARG A 174 6.28 30.46 -11.03
C ARG A 174 5.93 31.04 -9.68
N TRP A 175 6.90 31.66 -9.00
CA TRP A 175 6.67 32.27 -7.69
C TRP A 175 5.73 33.48 -7.75
N THR A 176 5.74 34.24 -8.83
CA THR A 176 4.73 35.29 -9.07
C THR A 176 3.32 34.69 -9.14
N GLN A 177 3.12 33.61 -9.90
CA GLN A 177 1.80 32.96 -9.98
C GLN A 177 1.37 32.33 -8.65
N LEU A 178 2.30 31.75 -7.89
CA LEU A 178 2.01 31.25 -6.54
C LEU A 178 1.60 32.39 -5.62
N ALA A 179 2.29 33.52 -5.65
CA ALA A 179 1.96 34.70 -4.84
C ALA A 179 0.57 35.26 -5.18
N ASP A 180 0.21 35.29 -6.46
CA ASP A 180 -1.13 35.73 -6.90
C ASP A 180 -2.22 34.76 -6.40
N LEU A 181 -1.96 33.44 -6.39
CA LEU A 181 -2.88 32.45 -5.84
C LEU A 181 -3.00 32.59 -4.30
N GLU A 182 -1.87 32.79 -3.61
CA GLU A 182 -1.87 33.02 -2.15
C GLU A 182 -2.65 34.28 -1.78
N GLN A 183 -2.51 35.37 -2.53
CA GLN A 183 -3.27 36.58 -2.27
C GLN A 183 -4.78 36.37 -2.44
N LYS A 184 -5.21 35.62 -3.46
CA LYS A 184 -6.62 35.26 -3.64
C LYS A 184 -7.14 34.38 -2.50
N TYR A 185 -6.30 33.45 -2.03
CA TYR A 185 -6.63 32.60 -0.88
C TYR A 185 -6.80 33.43 0.41
N LEU A 186 -5.87 34.33 0.72
CA LEU A 186 -5.94 35.20 1.89
C LEU A 186 -7.17 36.14 1.83
N ASN A 187 -7.43 36.73 0.67
CA ASN A 187 -8.62 37.58 0.46
C ASN A 187 -9.92 36.76 0.63
N ASN A 188 -9.94 35.48 0.24
CA ASN A 188 -11.08 34.63 0.42
C ASN A 188 -11.33 34.35 1.91
N LEU A 189 -10.30 34.05 2.71
CA LEU A 189 -10.45 33.90 4.16
C LEU A 189 -10.90 35.18 4.83
N GLU A 190 -10.34 36.32 4.47
CA GLU A 190 -10.71 37.62 5.02
C GLU A 190 -12.20 37.96 4.76
N THR A 191 -12.72 37.63 3.56
CA THR A 191 -14.16 37.80 3.25
C THR A 191 -15.07 36.96 4.13
N LEU A 192 -14.56 35.87 4.72
CA LEU A 192 -15.27 35.04 5.70
C LEU A 192 -15.04 35.48 7.15
N GLY A 193 -14.24 36.54 7.38
CA GLY A 193 -13.88 36.98 8.72
C GLY A 193 -12.80 36.12 9.40
N LEU A 194 -12.14 35.25 8.62
CA LEU A 194 -11.14 34.30 9.11
C LEU A 194 -9.70 34.80 8.89
N THR A 195 -8.84 34.52 9.84
CA THR A 195 -7.40 34.84 9.78
C THR A 195 -6.59 33.57 9.50
N ASP A 196 -5.66 33.65 8.56
CA ASP A 196 -4.74 32.55 8.25
C ASP A 196 -3.75 32.30 9.39
N HIS A 197 -3.55 31.04 9.76
CA HIS A 197 -2.69 30.62 10.85
C HIS A 197 -1.20 31.03 10.65
N ASN A 198 -0.65 30.84 9.46
CA ASN A 198 0.75 31.20 9.18
C ASN A 198 0.95 32.73 9.21
N HIS A 199 -0.04 33.49 8.72
CA HIS A 199 -0.02 34.93 8.77
C HIS A 199 -0.03 35.46 10.21
N LEU A 200 -0.86 34.90 11.08
CA LEU A 200 -0.90 35.26 12.50
C LEU A 200 0.44 34.96 13.19
N ARG A 201 1.00 33.76 13.01
CA ARG A 201 2.29 33.40 13.60
C ARG A 201 3.42 34.31 13.14
N ALA A 202 3.43 34.69 11.86
CA ALA A 202 4.42 35.64 11.34
C ALA A 202 4.32 37.04 11.95
N LYS A 203 3.12 37.56 12.23
CA LYS A 203 2.90 38.79 12.98
C LYS A 203 3.41 38.72 14.41
N LEU A 204 3.10 37.61 15.11
CA LEU A 204 3.57 37.37 16.47
C LEU A 204 5.13 37.30 16.53
N ALA A 205 5.74 36.62 15.56
CA ALA A 205 7.20 36.54 15.49
C ALA A 205 7.89 37.88 15.24
N LYS A 206 7.21 38.80 14.53
CA LYS A 206 7.70 40.18 14.34
C LYS A 206 7.48 41.08 15.55
N GLY A 207 6.76 40.60 16.57
CA GLY A 207 6.44 41.37 17.78
C GLY A 207 5.32 42.41 17.57
N GLU A 208 4.53 42.31 16.51
CA GLU A 208 3.47 43.26 16.20
C GLU A 208 2.36 43.28 17.26
N GLU A 209 2.19 42.17 18.01
CA GLU A 209 1.19 42.01 19.09
C GLU A 209 1.84 41.83 20.49
N GLY A 210 3.05 42.31 20.68
CA GLY A 210 3.75 42.18 21.96
C GLY A 210 4.32 40.77 22.18
N GLY A 211 4.45 40.37 23.47
CA GLY A 211 4.95 39.06 23.88
C GLY A 211 3.98 38.34 24.84
N PRO A 212 4.35 37.14 25.29
CA PRO A 212 3.52 36.36 26.21
C PRO A 212 3.36 37.12 27.53
N LYS A 213 2.09 37.37 27.93
CA LYS A 213 1.76 38.15 29.12
C LYS A 213 2.25 37.47 30.39
N GLY A 214 2.82 38.28 31.33
CA GLY A 214 3.21 37.81 32.65
C GLY A 214 4.51 36.98 32.70
N ILE A 215 5.26 36.88 31.61
CA ILE A 215 6.53 36.13 31.52
C ILE A 215 7.71 37.11 31.63
N ASP A 216 8.61 36.84 32.56
CA ASP A 216 9.85 37.61 32.74
C ASP A 216 11.05 36.94 32.09
N HIS A 217 11.00 35.59 31.92
CA HIS A 217 12.10 34.82 31.35
C HIS A 217 11.67 33.57 30.59
N ILE A 218 12.26 33.33 29.45
CA ILE A 218 12.03 32.14 28.59
C ILE A 218 13.28 31.26 28.61
N TRP A 219 13.09 29.99 28.90
CA TRP A 219 14.13 28.95 28.88
C TRP A 219 13.85 28.01 27.71
N VAL A 220 14.76 27.95 26.75
CA VAL A 220 14.68 27.03 25.59
C VAL A 220 15.57 25.83 25.91
N ILE A 221 14.94 24.68 26.18
CA ILE A 221 15.64 23.53 26.82
C ILE A 221 15.66 22.33 25.88
N GLY A 222 16.86 21.96 25.41
CA GLY A 222 17.05 20.73 24.62
C GLY A 222 16.26 20.69 23.30
N ILE A 223 16.10 21.83 22.63
CA ILE A 223 15.51 21.95 21.30
C ILE A 223 16.65 22.16 20.29
N PRO A 224 17.10 21.12 19.59
CA PRO A 224 18.26 21.22 18.69
C PRO A 224 17.94 21.78 17.30
N ASP A 225 16.65 21.81 16.92
CA ASP A 225 16.17 22.18 15.58
C ASP A 225 14.94 23.10 15.64
N PRO A 226 15.02 24.25 16.33
CA PRO A 226 13.91 25.19 16.36
C PRO A 226 13.64 25.76 14.96
N ASP A 227 12.35 25.92 14.61
CA ASP A 227 11.94 26.63 13.40
C ASP A 227 12.55 28.02 13.35
N LEU A 228 12.90 28.50 12.17
CA LEU A 228 13.47 29.84 11.99
C LEU A 228 12.49 30.92 12.47
N LEU A 229 11.19 30.71 12.31
CA LEU A 229 10.16 31.61 12.81
C LEU A 229 10.19 31.72 14.35
N LEU A 230 10.37 30.61 15.05
CA LEU A 230 10.54 30.59 16.50
C LEU A 230 11.82 31.34 16.93
N VAL A 231 12.93 31.11 16.19
CA VAL A 231 14.18 31.82 16.46
C VAL A 231 14.01 33.33 16.30
N GLN A 232 13.34 33.77 15.23
CA GLN A 232 13.04 35.19 14.99
C GLN A 232 12.17 35.78 16.11
N ALA A 233 11.15 35.05 16.55
CA ALA A 233 10.31 35.45 17.66
C ALA A 233 11.10 35.61 18.97
N LEU A 234 11.94 34.63 19.31
CA LEU A 234 12.77 34.68 20.51
C LEU A 234 13.81 35.78 20.45
N ASP A 235 14.43 36.03 19.29
CA ASP A 235 15.39 37.13 19.11
C ASP A 235 14.70 38.49 19.27
N LYS A 236 13.45 38.63 18.81
CA LYS A 236 12.67 39.85 19.03
C LYS A 236 12.29 40.02 20.51
N LEU A 237 11.87 38.96 21.17
CA LEU A 237 11.50 38.96 22.57
C LEU A 237 12.69 39.27 23.51
N LYS A 238 13.93 38.97 23.11
CA LYS A 238 15.16 39.32 23.88
C LYS A 238 15.26 40.82 24.17
N GLU A 239 14.59 41.67 23.43
CA GLU A 239 14.55 43.13 23.66
C GLU A 239 13.76 43.47 24.96
N THR A 240 12.84 42.61 25.38
CA THR A 240 11.94 42.87 26.50
C THR A 240 11.87 41.76 27.54
N ILE A 241 12.15 40.52 27.19
CA ILE A 241 12.07 39.32 28.03
C ILE A 241 13.44 38.59 27.99
N GLY A 242 13.92 38.13 29.14
CA GLY A 242 15.12 37.33 29.18
C GLY A 242 14.98 36.00 28.43
N VAL A 243 15.96 35.57 27.61
CA VAL A 243 15.97 34.30 26.93
C VAL A 243 17.26 33.58 27.16
N THR A 244 17.19 32.33 27.62
CA THR A 244 18.35 31.42 27.82
C THR A 244 18.17 30.13 27.08
N TYR A 245 19.16 29.74 26.30
CA TYR A 245 19.21 28.43 25.63
C TYR A 245 19.96 27.43 26.47
N MET A 246 19.32 26.33 26.85
CA MET A 246 19.91 25.23 27.62
C MET A 246 20.15 24.03 26.73
N ILE A 247 21.42 23.71 26.47
CA ILE A 247 21.88 22.71 25.51
C ILE A 247 22.19 21.42 26.27
N GLY A 248 21.59 20.31 25.85
CA GLY A 248 21.79 18.98 26.46
C GLY A 248 23.08 18.32 26.04
N ALA A 249 24.20 19.03 26.16
CA ALA A 249 25.55 18.61 25.83
C ALA A 249 26.56 19.05 26.88
N ASP A 250 27.74 18.45 26.83
CA ASP A 250 28.89 18.88 27.63
C ASP A 250 29.51 20.14 27.04
N GLU A 251 30.07 21.01 27.90
CA GLU A 251 30.68 22.28 27.50
C GLU A 251 31.91 22.09 26.57
N SER A 252 32.56 20.94 26.60
CA SER A 252 33.68 20.60 25.73
C SER A 252 33.33 20.55 24.24
N VAL A 253 32.03 20.51 23.88
CA VAL A 253 31.53 20.54 22.51
C VAL A 253 30.82 21.84 22.18
N SER A 254 31.06 22.91 22.91
CA SER A 254 30.43 24.22 22.74
C SER A 254 30.58 24.80 21.36
N ASP A 255 31.72 24.55 20.68
CA ASP A 255 31.98 24.98 19.29
C ASP A 255 31.08 24.27 18.25
N GLY A 256 30.41 23.19 18.65
CA GLY A 256 29.47 22.45 17.84
C GLY A 256 28.06 23.05 17.77
N PHE A 257 27.82 24.18 18.49
CA PHE A 257 26.52 24.81 18.59
C PHE A 257 26.59 26.31 18.34
N ASP A 258 25.60 26.85 17.65
CA ASP A 258 25.43 28.29 17.49
C ASP A 258 24.87 28.94 18.78
N ASP A 259 24.67 30.28 18.73
CA ASP A 259 24.15 31.05 19.87
C ASP A 259 22.71 30.68 20.28
N GLN A 260 21.94 30.03 19.41
CA GLN A 260 20.58 29.52 19.63
C GLN A 260 20.57 28.04 20.03
N GLY A 261 21.76 27.41 20.20
CA GLY A 261 21.87 26.00 20.57
C GLY A 261 21.61 25.01 19.43
N ARG A 262 21.64 25.44 18.18
CA ARG A 262 21.49 24.56 17.02
C ARG A 262 22.82 23.91 16.65
N PRO A 263 22.87 22.61 16.33
CA PRO A 263 24.06 21.93 15.89
C PRO A 263 24.62 22.51 14.57
N ILE A 264 25.89 22.87 14.56
CA ILE A 264 26.60 23.43 13.40
C ILE A 264 26.99 22.29 12.46
N PRO A 265 26.51 22.26 11.21
CA PRO A 265 26.76 21.15 10.27
C PRO A 265 28.25 20.87 10.04
N ALA A 266 29.08 21.92 9.91
CA ALA A 266 30.52 21.77 9.67
C ALA A 266 31.23 21.04 10.83
N PHE A 267 30.79 21.23 12.06
CA PHE A 267 31.33 20.55 13.23
C PHE A 267 30.87 19.10 13.30
N TRP A 268 29.53 18.87 13.27
CA TRP A 268 28.96 17.55 13.52
C TRP A 268 29.20 16.55 12.38
N LYS A 269 29.32 17.01 11.14
CA LYS A 269 29.70 16.16 9.99
C LYS A 269 31.13 15.63 10.08
N ASN A 270 32.07 16.42 10.62
CA ASN A 270 33.49 16.10 10.68
C ASN A 270 33.94 15.65 12.06
N ARG A 271 32.99 15.48 12.98
CA ARG A 271 33.31 15.10 14.36
C ARG A 271 33.78 13.66 14.43
N GLU A 272 34.98 13.48 14.93
CA GLU A 272 35.55 12.18 15.23
C GLU A 272 35.13 11.74 16.64
N VAL A 273 34.29 10.69 16.70
CA VAL A 273 33.83 10.08 17.94
C VAL A 273 34.23 8.62 17.95
N ASP A 274 35.10 8.23 18.89
CA ASP A 274 35.37 6.82 19.13
C ASP A 274 34.32 6.25 20.06
N TRP A 275 33.65 5.24 19.60
CA TRP A 275 32.63 4.50 20.32
C TRP A 275 33.13 3.07 20.57
N PRO A 276 33.74 2.79 21.72
CA PRO A 276 34.39 1.50 21.99
C PRO A 276 33.43 0.31 21.93
N GLU A 277 32.20 0.49 22.42
CA GLU A 277 31.18 -0.56 22.48
C GLU A 277 30.43 -0.79 21.16
N PHE A 278 30.77 -0.06 20.09
CA PHE A 278 30.07 -0.11 18.82
C PHE A 278 29.84 -1.54 18.30
N GLN A 279 30.87 -2.38 18.34
CA GLN A 279 30.81 -3.76 17.85
C GLN A 279 29.81 -4.64 18.62
N SER A 280 29.64 -4.40 19.91
CA SER A 280 28.73 -5.14 20.79
C SER A 280 27.33 -4.56 20.88
N CYS A 281 27.15 -3.30 20.50
CA CYS A 281 25.88 -2.58 20.58
C CYS A 281 25.11 -2.58 19.26
N VAL A 282 25.80 -2.83 18.12
CA VAL A 282 25.18 -2.83 16.80
C VAL A 282 24.87 -4.27 16.34
N HIS A 283 23.61 -4.53 16.10
CA HIS A 283 23.07 -5.82 15.69
C HIS A 283 22.50 -5.72 14.28
N LEU A 284 23.03 -6.54 13.35
CA LEU A 284 22.52 -6.59 11.98
C LEU A 284 21.37 -7.58 11.91
N ALA A 285 20.30 -7.19 11.25
CA ALA A 285 19.15 -8.05 10.96
C ALA A 285 19.01 -8.23 9.45
N SER A 286 18.80 -9.48 9.02
CA SER A 286 18.63 -9.80 7.59
C SER A 286 17.39 -9.15 7.00
N ASP A 287 16.32 -9.12 7.76
CA ASP A 287 14.99 -8.63 7.36
C ASP A 287 14.16 -8.16 8.57
N PRO A 288 12.95 -7.62 8.37
CA PRO A 288 12.10 -7.17 9.48
C PRO A 288 11.75 -8.27 10.49
N ASN A 289 11.59 -9.52 10.08
CA ASN A 289 11.26 -10.60 11.03
C ASN A 289 12.45 -10.93 11.92
N ASP A 290 13.66 -11.03 11.33
CA ASP A 290 14.90 -11.23 12.09
C ASP A 290 15.15 -10.07 13.07
N SER A 291 14.80 -8.83 12.69
CA SER A 291 14.92 -7.68 13.56
C SER A 291 14.09 -7.81 14.85
N PHE A 292 12.87 -8.34 14.75
CA PHE A 292 12.01 -8.61 15.92
C PHE A 292 12.50 -9.82 16.75
N LEU A 293 13.08 -10.83 16.13
CA LEU A 293 13.73 -11.92 16.84
C LEU A 293 14.93 -11.42 17.65
N LYS A 294 15.75 -10.53 17.06
CA LYS A 294 16.87 -9.88 17.77
C LYS A 294 16.39 -8.97 18.87
N LEU A 295 15.36 -8.18 18.62
CA LEU A 295 14.72 -7.34 19.63
C LEU A 295 14.27 -8.18 20.83
N ARG A 296 13.58 -9.28 20.61
CA ARG A 296 13.15 -10.21 21.67
C ARG A 296 14.32 -10.76 22.49
N ARG A 297 15.45 -11.11 21.84
CA ARG A 297 16.65 -11.56 22.53
C ARG A 297 17.28 -10.44 23.37
N LEU A 298 17.32 -9.21 22.88
CA LEU A 298 17.85 -8.06 23.60
C LEU A 298 17.00 -7.69 24.83
N ILE A 299 15.68 -7.86 24.73
CA ILE A 299 14.76 -7.70 25.87
C ILE A 299 15.02 -8.80 26.91
N GLY A 300 15.39 -10.01 26.47
CA GLY A 300 15.64 -11.16 27.33
C GLY A 300 14.38 -11.96 27.67
N GLY A 301 14.53 -12.96 28.57
CA GLY A 301 13.43 -13.86 28.96
C GLY A 301 12.46 -13.32 30.00
N ASN A 302 12.71 -12.15 30.55
CA ASN A 302 11.87 -11.53 31.58
C ASN A 302 10.82 -10.63 30.97
N VAL A 303 9.71 -10.44 31.69
CA VAL A 303 8.67 -9.47 31.30
C VAL A 303 9.30 -8.06 31.24
N PRO A 304 9.16 -7.36 30.11
CA PRO A 304 9.70 -6.00 29.98
C PRO A 304 9.12 -5.06 31.05
N GLN A 305 9.97 -4.26 31.70
CA GLN A 305 9.56 -3.39 32.80
C GLN A 305 9.74 -1.92 32.45
N SER A 306 8.76 -1.12 32.79
CA SER A 306 8.82 0.35 32.74
C SER A 306 9.98 0.87 33.62
N GLY A 307 10.62 1.95 33.18
CA GLY A 307 11.74 2.58 33.90
C GLY A 307 13.10 1.87 33.76
N VAL A 308 13.11 0.65 33.21
CA VAL A 308 14.35 -0.10 32.95
C VAL A 308 14.69 -0.12 31.48
N LEU A 309 13.67 -0.27 30.61
CA LEU A 309 13.77 -0.44 29.16
C LEU A 309 12.86 0.54 28.42
N ALA A 310 13.36 1.08 27.32
CA ALA A 310 12.53 1.69 26.27
C ALA A 310 12.98 1.21 24.89
N ILE A 311 12.07 1.20 23.94
CA ILE A 311 12.34 0.73 22.58
C ILE A 311 11.96 1.85 21.62
N CYS A 312 12.96 2.53 21.05
CA CYS A 312 12.74 3.55 20.04
C CYS A 312 12.53 2.87 18.67
N ALA A 313 11.32 2.90 18.16
CA ALA A 313 11.03 2.52 16.78
C ALA A 313 11.43 3.70 15.87
N CYS A 314 12.51 3.56 15.09
CA CYS A 314 12.98 4.63 14.20
C CYS A 314 11.93 4.95 13.12
N ASP A 315 11.30 3.92 12.52
CA ASP A 315 10.07 4.05 11.75
C ASP A 315 8.86 3.76 12.65
N ARG A 316 8.43 4.80 13.35
CA ARG A 316 7.41 4.68 14.38
C ARG A 316 6.06 4.22 13.87
N GLN A 317 5.66 4.66 12.67
CA GLN A 317 4.37 4.28 12.11
C GLN A 317 4.31 2.80 11.78
N LYS A 318 5.41 2.27 11.24
CA LYS A 318 5.50 0.88 10.81
C LYS A 318 5.78 -0.08 11.96
N ASP A 319 6.73 0.26 12.82
CA ASP A 319 7.30 -0.71 13.77
C ASP A 319 6.69 -0.61 15.19
N ALA A 320 6.18 0.55 15.63
CA ALA A 320 5.65 0.68 16.98
C ALA A 320 4.48 -0.26 17.29
N PRO A 321 3.48 -0.49 16.41
CA PRO A 321 2.41 -1.45 16.67
C PRO A 321 2.92 -2.88 16.80
N ARG A 322 3.96 -3.24 16.05
CA ARG A 322 4.61 -4.56 16.14
C ARG A 322 5.38 -4.73 17.44
N VAL A 323 6.05 -3.68 17.90
CA VAL A 323 6.73 -3.66 19.22
C VAL A 323 5.71 -3.81 20.35
N GLU A 324 4.57 -3.11 20.28
CA GLU A 324 3.47 -3.26 21.26
C GLU A 324 3.02 -4.72 21.34
N ASN A 325 2.78 -5.35 20.20
CA ASN A 325 2.36 -6.76 20.15
C ASN A 325 3.44 -7.69 20.71
N LEU A 326 4.71 -7.48 20.35
CA LEU A 326 5.81 -8.29 20.88
C LEU A 326 5.90 -8.20 22.42
N VAL A 327 5.83 -7.00 22.98
CA VAL A 327 5.87 -6.78 24.42
C VAL A 327 4.67 -7.44 25.12
N LYS A 328 3.48 -7.36 24.51
CA LYS A 328 2.25 -8.04 24.99
C LYS A 328 2.41 -9.56 24.97
N GLU A 329 2.97 -10.13 23.91
CA GLU A 329 3.25 -11.58 23.81
C GLU A 329 4.25 -12.05 24.87
N MET A 330 5.16 -11.17 25.30
CA MET A 330 6.10 -11.44 26.41
C MET A 330 5.47 -11.24 27.80
N GLY A 331 4.16 -10.97 27.87
CA GLY A 331 3.42 -10.75 29.12
C GLY A 331 3.56 -9.35 29.73
N GLY A 332 4.17 -8.40 28.97
CA GLY A 332 4.32 -7.01 29.36
C GLY A 332 3.23 -6.10 28.79
N SER A 333 3.36 -4.81 29.05
CA SER A 333 2.56 -3.74 28.46
C SER A 333 3.50 -2.68 27.86
N ALA A 334 3.14 -2.17 26.69
CA ALA A 334 3.87 -1.09 26.02
C ALA A 334 2.94 0.05 25.63
N ILE A 335 3.47 1.24 25.58
CA ILE A 335 2.73 2.42 25.15
C ILE A 335 3.45 3.13 24.01
N ASN A 336 2.74 3.28 22.90
CA ASN A 336 3.14 4.11 21.79
C ASN A 336 2.53 5.51 21.96
N PRO A 337 3.32 6.55 22.29
CA PRO A 337 2.79 7.91 22.46
C PRO A 337 2.21 8.51 21.19
N LEU A 338 2.52 7.95 20.02
CA LEU A 338 1.90 8.33 18.75
C LEU A 338 0.40 7.96 18.76
N GLY A 339 0.02 6.88 19.44
CA GLY A 339 -1.34 6.36 19.45
C GLY A 339 -1.74 5.72 18.14
N ARG A 340 -3.01 5.34 18.03
CA ARG A 340 -3.62 4.73 16.83
C ARG A 340 -4.37 5.79 16.04
N ALA A 341 -4.19 5.83 14.73
CA ALA A 341 -4.92 6.75 13.88
C ALA A 341 -6.42 6.38 13.85
N HIS A 342 -7.31 7.36 13.88
CA HIS A 342 -8.75 7.11 13.72
C HIS A 342 -9.06 6.43 12.40
N GLY A 343 -8.32 6.76 11.33
CA GLY A 343 -8.45 6.13 10.01
C GLY A 343 -8.15 4.62 9.97
N GLU A 344 -7.47 4.07 10.99
CA GLU A 344 -7.22 2.64 11.15
C GLU A 344 -8.37 1.91 11.86
N HIS A 345 -9.34 2.64 12.39
CA HIS A 345 -10.47 2.05 13.11
C HIS A 345 -11.43 1.34 12.15
N PRO A 346 -11.99 0.16 12.52
CA PRO A 346 -12.93 -0.59 11.67
C PRO A 346 -14.12 0.25 11.17
N LEU A 347 -14.59 1.21 11.97
CA LEU A 347 -15.67 2.13 11.61
C LEU A 347 -15.34 2.96 10.37
N HIS A 348 -14.11 3.44 10.24
CA HIS A 348 -13.65 4.16 9.04
C HIS A 348 -13.68 3.28 7.79
N HIS A 349 -13.25 2.03 7.90
CA HIS A 349 -13.29 1.08 6.79
C HIS A 349 -14.72 0.76 6.37
N ALA A 350 -15.62 0.57 7.33
CA ALA A 350 -17.03 0.32 7.07
C ALA A 350 -17.71 1.50 6.36
N LEU A 351 -17.50 2.71 6.87
CA LEU A 351 -18.05 3.93 6.27
C LEU A 351 -17.51 4.19 4.86
N ARG A 352 -16.19 3.98 4.65
CA ARG A 352 -15.55 4.13 3.33
C ARG A 352 -16.14 3.16 2.32
N ALA A 353 -16.28 1.89 2.69
CA ALA A 353 -16.83 0.89 1.81
C ALA A 353 -18.30 1.17 1.45
N TRP A 354 -19.10 1.65 2.40
CA TRP A 354 -20.47 2.03 2.10
C TRP A 354 -20.56 3.31 1.27
N ALA A 355 -19.68 4.29 1.50
CA ALA A 355 -19.58 5.50 0.67
C ALA A 355 -19.29 5.15 -0.80
N ASP A 356 -18.53 4.09 -1.06
CA ASP A 356 -18.31 3.60 -2.42
C ASP A 356 -19.58 3.03 -3.04
N CYS A 357 -20.43 2.38 -2.26
CA CYS A 357 -21.76 1.94 -2.69
C CYS A 357 -22.73 3.10 -2.99
N LEU A 358 -22.47 4.31 -2.48
CA LEU A 358 -23.30 5.49 -2.74
C LEU A 358 -22.88 6.27 -3.99
N LYS A 359 -21.83 5.85 -4.69
CA LYS A 359 -21.38 6.49 -5.94
C LYS A 359 -22.28 6.17 -7.12
N GLY A 360 -22.25 7.07 -8.10
CA GLY A 360 -22.93 6.89 -9.37
C GLY A 360 -24.46 6.81 -9.32
N ASP A 361 -25.05 6.53 -10.45
CA ASP A 361 -26.52 6.47 -10.57
C ASP A 361 -27.10 5.14 -10.04
N ASP A 362 -26.30 4.07 -10.04
CA ASP A 362 -26.70 2.76 -9.56
C ASP A 362 -25.66 2.17 -8.59
N LEU A 363 -26.02 1.10 -7.89
CA LEU A 363 -25.14 0.39 -6.96
C LEU A 363 -24.16 -0.49 -7.76
N ASP A 364 -22.89 -0.14 -7.69
CA ASP A 364 -21.82 -0.96 -8.26
C ASP A 364 -21.70 -2.28 -7.50
N PHE A 365 -21.70 -3.38 -8.23
CA PHE A 365 -21.59 -4.72 -7.66
C PHE A 365 -20.23 -4.95 -6.97
N GLN A 366 -19.15 -4.45 -7.55
CA GLN A 366 -17.81 -4.58 -6.96
C GLN A 366 -17.67 -3.78 -5.65
N ALA A 367 -18.23 -2.56 -5.62
CA ALA A 367 -18.30 -1.79 -4.40
C ALA A 367 -19.10 -2.53 -3.31
N LEU A 368 -20.25 -3.12 -3.68
CA LEU A 368 -21.06 -3.93 -2.76
C LEU A 368 -20.29 -5.18 -2.28
N ARG A 369 -19.64 -5.91 -3.20
CA ARG A 369 -18.83 -7.09 -2.86
C ARG A 369 -17.75 -6.72 -1.85
N HIS A 370 -16.99 -5.65 -2.11
CA HIS A 370 -15.99 -5.17 -1.16
C HIS A 370 -16.63 -4.80 0.19
N ALA A 371 -17.72 -4.08 0.19
CA ALA A 371 -18.42 -3.67 1.39
C ALA A 371 -18.88 -4.86 2.24
N THR A 372 -19.32 -5.97 1.62
CA THR A 372 -19.77 -7.18 2.31
C THR A 372 -18.65 -7.97 2.96
N THR A 373 -17.39 -7.79 2.55
CA THR A 373 -16.24 -8.40 3.24
C THR A 373 -16.03 -7.84 4.65
N ILE A 374 -16.66 -6.69 4.95
CA ILE A 374 -16.57 -6.03 6.25
C ILE A 374 -17.78 -6.44 7.09
N PRO A 375 -17.61 -7.23 8.19
CA PRO A 375 -18.72 -7.74 8.98
C PRO A 375 -19.71 -6.68 9.46
N MET A 376 -19.23 -5.51 9.84
CA MET A 376 -20.09 -4.39 10.26
C MET A 376 -21.04 -3.95 9.14
N VAL A 377 -20.56 -3.85 7.89
CA VAL A 377 -21.38 -3.44 6.75
C VAL A 377 -22.36 -4.55 6.36
N HIS A 378 -21.94 -5.80 6.43
CA HIS A 378 -22.84 -6.92 6.19
C HIS A 378 -24.03 -6.90 7.17
N ASN A 379 -23.74 -6.74 8.47
CA ASN A 379 -24.78 -6.65 9.51
C ASN A 379 -25.70 -5.42 9.29
N PHE A 380 -25.11 -4.29 8.90
CA PHE A 380 -25.82 -3.07 8.54
C PHE A 380 -26.78 -3.27 7.37
N ILE A 381 -26.40 -4.03 6.33
CA ILE A 381 -27.27 -4.31 5.18
C ILE A 381 -28.38 -5.32 5.56
N THR A 382 -28.05 -6.35 6.31
CA THR A 382 -28.97 -7.44 6.63
C THR A 382 -29.90 -7.15 7.82
N GLY A 383 -29.55 -6.20 8.68
CA GLY A 383 -30.30 -5.86 9.88
C GLY A 383 -30.16 -6.88 11.01
N GLY A 384 -29.08 -7.64 11.07
CA GLY A 384 -28.80 -8.56 12.16
C GLY A 384 -27.68 -9.57 11.93
N VAL A 385 -27.12 -10.08 13.03
CA VAL A 385 -25.95 -10.96 13.01
C VAL A 385 -26.38 -12.42 12.86
N ASN A 386 -26.13 -13.03 11.70
CA ASN A 386 -26.01 -14.48 11.61
C ASN A 386 -24.68 -14.82 10.89
N PRO A 387 -23.64 -15.30 11.62
CA PRO A 387 -22.34 -15.63 11.05
C PRO A 387 -22.39 -16.65 9.90
N GLU A 388 -23.37 -17.57 9.92
CA GLU A 388 -23.54 -18.54 8.84
C GLU A 388 -23.99 -17.86 7.54
N HIS A 389 -24.89 -16.89 7.62
CA HIS A 389 -25.33 -16.12 6.46
C HIS A 389 -24.21 -15.25 5.86
N PHE A 390 -23.29 -14.74 6.70
CA PHE A 390 -22.14 -13.98 6.23
C PHE A 390 -21.24 -14.83 5.32
N THR A 391 -20.88 -16.03 5.76
CA THR A 391 -20.02 -16.94 4.99
C THR A 391 -20.69 -17.39 3.69
N GLU A 392 -21.98 -17.63 3.69
CA GLU A 392 -22.73 -18.01 2.50
C GLU A 392 -22.88 -16.83 1.52
N SER A 393 -23.19 -15.62 2.00
CA SER A 393 -23.33 -14.45 1.14
C SER A 393 -22.01 -14.11 0.44
N ASN A 394 -20.88 -14.17 1.13
CA ASN A 394 -19.57 -13.96 0.52
C ASN A 394 -19.24 -15.01 -0.54
N LYS A 395 -19.46 -16.29 -0.26
CA LYS A 395 -19.27 -17.35 -1.26
C LYS A 395 -20.16 -17.15 -2.50
N LEU A 396 -21.37 -16.67 -2.30
CA LEU A 396 -22.32 -16.43 -3.40
C LEU A 396 -21.91 -15.20 -4.22
N LEU A 397 -21.43 -14.14 -3.55
CA LEU A 397 -20.89 -12.96 -4.23
C LEU A 397 -19.60 -13.29 -5.01
N ASP A 398 -18.69 -14.10 -4.43
CA ASP A 398 -17.51 -14.60 -5.11
C ASP A 398 -17.84 -15.44 -6.35
N MET A 399 -18.90 -16.24 -6.27
CA MET A 399 -19.36 -17.02 -7.43
C MET A 399 -19.94 -16.14 -8.54
N LEU A 400 -20.66 -15.08 -8.19
CA LEU A 400 -21.17 -14.11 -9.17
C LEU A 400 -20.03 -13.33 -9.82
N ASP A 401 -18.99 -13.02 -9.07
CA ASP A 401 -17.80 -12.32 -9.56
C ASP A 401 -17.03 -13.14 -10.61
N GLN A 402 -16.91 -14.45 -10.39
CA GLN A 402 -16.24 -15.35 -11.35
C GLN A 402 -16.94 -15.45 -12.71
N ASP A 403 -18.27 -15.26 -12.74
CA ASP A 403 -19.06 -15.48 -13.97
C ASP A 403 -19.37 -14.23 -14.77
N LEU A 404 -19.42 -13.05 -14.15
CA LEU A 404 -20.17 -11.99 -14.79
C LEU A 404 -19.68 -10.59 -14.61
N LEU A 405 -18.66 -10.17 -13.66
CA LEU A 405 -19.49 -9.31 -13.31
C LEU A 405 -19.31 -8.00 -12.70
N ARG A 406 -19.37 -7.13 -13.56
CA ARG A 406 -19.28 -5.69 -13.38
C ARG A 406 -20.59 -4.98 -13.74
N LEU A 407 -21.69 -5.72 -13.63
CA LEU A 407 -23.01 -5.17 -13.81
C LEU A 407 -23.48 -4.48 -12.53
N PRO A 408 -24.21 -3.37 -12.66
CA PRO A 408 -24.90 -2.76 -11.50
C PRO A 408 -25.83 -3.74 -10.80
N ALA A 409 -25.95 -3.61 -9.48
CA ALA A 409 -26.76 -4.54 -8.69
C ALA A 409 -28.24 -4.58 -9.11
N SER A 410 -28.79 -3.46 -9.57
CA SER A 410 -30.16 -3.38 -10.08
C SER A 410 -30.36 -4.18 -11.38
N GLU A 411 -29.37 -4.19 -12.26
CA GLU A 411 -29.39 -5.00 -13.49
C GLU A 411 -29.28 -6.49 -13.16
N LEU A 412 -28.41 -6.86 -12.20
CA LEU A 412 -28.30 -8.23 -11.71
C LEU A 412 -29.63 -8.74 -11.14
N ILE A 413 -30.31 -7.94 -10.32
CA ILE A 413 -31.62 -8.27 -9.76
C ILE A 413 -32.65 -8.53 -10.85
N ARG A 414 -32.60 -7.78 -11.96
CA ARG A 414 -33.52 -7.94 -13.11
C ARG A 414 -33.15 -9.14 -13.96
N TRP A 415 -31.92 -9.40 -14.18
CA TRP A 415 -31.40 -10.31 -15.17
C TRP A 415 -31.23 -11.77 -14.67
N LEU A 416 -30.79 -11.97 -13.40
CA LEU A 416 -30.60 -13.30 -12.82
C LEU A 416 -31.88 -14.19 -12.87
N PRO A 417 -33.08 -13.68 -12.55
CA PRO A 417 -34.30 -14.49 -12.61
C PRO A 417 -34.75 -14.86 -14.01
N LEU A 418 -34.24 -14.16 -15.03
CA LEU A 418 -34.66 -14.35 -16.44
C LEU A 418 -33.75 -15.33 -17.19
N ARG A 419 -32.68 -15.82 -16.61
CA ARG A 419 -31.86 -16.84 -17.25
C ARG A 419 -32.62 -18.16 -17.34
N PRO A 420 -32.79 -18.73 -18.56
CA PRO A 420 -33.40 -20.02 -18.72
C PRO A 420 -32.50 -21.12 -18.14
N GLU A 421 -33.10 -22.15 -17.53
CA GLU A 421 -32.39 -23.37 -17.19
C GLU A 421 -31.80 -23.99 -18.46
N THR A 422 -30.56 -24.40 -18.40
CA THR A 422 -29.85 -25.07 -19.52
C THR A 422 -29.84 -26.58 -19.29
N SER A 423 -29.47 -27.35 -20.30
CA SER A 423 -29.24 -28.79 -20.14
C SER A 423 -28.02 -29.18 -19.32
N ASP A 424 -27.24 -28.19 -18.84
CA ASP A 424 -26.07 -28.39 -18.02
C ASP A 424 -26.41 -28.25 -16.53
N ASP A 425 -26.38 -29.37 -15.79
CA ASP A 425 -26.67 -29.38 -14.37
C ASP A 425 -25.75 -28.49 -13.52
N ARG A 426 -24.51 -28.22 -13.96
CA ARG A 426 -23.59 -27.30 -13.28
C ARG A 426 -24.05 -25.86 -13.44
N ALA A 427 -24.41 -25.46 -14.66
CA ALA A 427 -24.95 -24.12 -14.93
C ALA A 427 -26.24 -23.88 -14.16
N ASN A 428 -27.15 -24.87 -14.09
CA ASN A 428 -28.38 -24.76 -13.33
C ASN A 428 -28.15 -24.69 -11.80
N ASN A 429 -27.17 -25.41 -11.28
CA ASN A 429 -26.80 -25.30 -9.86
C ASN A 429 -26.20 -23.92 -9.54
N HIS A 430 -25.39 -23.37 -10.43
CA HIS A 430 -24.87 -22.01 -10.38
C HIS A 430 -26.00 -20.97 -10.38
N LEU A 431 -26.98 -21.14 -11.28
CA LEU A 431 -28.15 -20.28 -11.39
C LEU A 431 -28.99 -20.28 -10.11
N ARG A 432 -29.26 -21.48 -9.55
CA ARG A 432 -29.98 -21.62 -8.29
C ARG A 432 -29.29 -20.96 -7.12
N LYS A 433 -27.98 -21.07 -7.02
CA LYS A 433 -27.17 -20.41 -5.98
C LYS A 433 -27.17 -18.89 -6.17
N SER A 434 -27.01 -18.40 -7.41
CA SER A 434 -27.07 -16.97 -7.73
C SER A 434 -28.40 -16.33 -7.32
N ASN A 435 -29.53 -17.06 -7.49
CA ASN A 435 -30.84 -16.60 -7.05
C ASN A 435 -30.97 -16.41 -5.53
N GLN A 436 -30.12 -17.04 -4.71
CA GLN A 436 -30.11 -16.83 -3.25
C GLN A 436 -29.53 -15.45 -2.86
N VAL A 437 -28.72 -14.84 -3.71
CA VAL A 437 -28.15 -13.51 -3.46
C VAL A 437 -29.15 -12.37 -3.71
N ILE A 438 -30.18 -12.60 -4.52
CA ILE A 438 -31.15 -11.57 -4.92
C ILE A 438 -31.78 -10.83 -3.72
N PRO A 439 -32.24 -11.51 -2.63
CA PRO A 439 -32.80 -10.82 -1.48
C PRO A 439 -31.79 -9.86 -0.82
N TYR A 440 -30.50 -10.25 -0.77
CA TYR A 440 -29.45 -9.42 -0.24
C TYR A 440 -29.20 -8.18 -1.13
N LEU A 441 -29.08 -8.37 -2.44
CA LEU A 441 -28.94 -7.29 -3.41
C LEU A 441 -30.11 -6.30 -3.33
N LYS A 442 -31.32 -6.79 -3.19
CA LYS A 442 -32.52 -5.94 -3.00
C LYS A 442 -32.41 -5.07 -1.75
N LYS A 443 -32.08 -5.66 -0.61
CA LYS A 443 -31.87 -4.91 0.64
C LYS A 443 -30.79 -3.82 0.49
N ALA A 444 -29.66 -4.16 -0.15
CA ALA A 444 -28.60 -3.18 -0.37
C ALA A 444 -29.04 -2.03 -1.28
N VAL A 445 -29.78 -2.31 -2.36
CA VAL A 445 -30.33 -1.30 -3.25
C VAL A 445 -31.37 -0.43 -2.54
N GLU A 446 -32.32 -1.02 -1.81
CA GLU A 446 -33.32 -0.31 -1.02
C GLU A 446 -32.67 0.63 0.02
N LYS A 447 -31.66 0.13 0.75
CA LYS A 447 -30.93 0.92 1.73
C LYS A 447 -30.17 2.09 1.09
N ARG A 448 -29.51 1.83 -0.05
CA ARG A 448 -28.86 2.88 -0.84
C ARG A 448 -29.84 3.95 -1.28
N GLN A 449 -31.02 3.56 -1.81
CA GLN A 449 -32.04 4.51 -2.26
C GLN A 449 -32.57 5.35 -1.10
N ALA A 450 -32.79 4.75 0.07
CA ALA A 450 -33.19 5.48 1.27
C ALA A 450 -32.16 6.54 1.67
N HIS A 451 -30.88 6.19 1.62
CA HIS A 451 -29.80 7.13 1.93
C HIS A 451 -29.66 8.26 0.90
N LEU A 452 -29.82 7.97 -0.41
CA LEU A 452 -29.75 9.01 -1.44
C LEU A 452 -30.88 10.04 -1.36
N ALA A 453 -31.94 9.76 -0.62
CA ALA A 453 -33.03 10.72 -0.35
C ALA A 453 -32.72 11.71 0.80
N LEU A 454 -31.61 11.53 1.52
CA LEU A 454 -31.22 12.35 2.68
C LEU A 454 -30.01 13.25 2.34
N SER A 455 -29.70 14.19 3.22
CA SER A 455 -28.42 14.89 3.15
C SER A 455 -27.28 13.98 3.57
N TRP A 456 -26.08 14.24 3.07
CA TRP A 456 -24.90 13.41 3.39
C TRP A 456 -24.59 13.33 4.89
N ARG A 457 -24.83 14.41 5.65
CA ARG A 457 -24.70 14.42 7.11
C ARG A 457 -25.71 13.51 7.79
N GLN A 458 -26.98 13.58 7.37
CA GLN A 458 -28.00 12.67 7.91
C GLN A 458 -27.65 11.20 7.63
N VAL A 459 -27.14 10.91 6.45
CA VAL A 459 -26.66 9.56 6.09
C VAL A 459 -25.51 9.13 6.97
N LEU A 460 -24.49 9.99 7.15
CA LEU A 460 -23.37 9.69 8.04
C LEU A 460 -23.83 9.39 9.47
N GLY A 461 -24.70 10.24 10.03
CA GLY A 461 -25.25 10.03 11.37
C GLY A 461 -26.02 8.72 11.50
N GLN A 462 -26.89 8.40 10.54
CA GLN A 462 -27.65 7.14 10.56
C GLN A 462 -26.75 5.91 10.46
N ILE A 463 -25.72 5.95 9.61
CA ILE A 463 -24.77 4.85 9.49
C ILE A 463 -23.99 4.66 10.80
N LEU A 464 -23.52 5.75 11.41
CA LEU A 464 -22.82 5.70 12.70
C LEU A 464 -23.71 5.08 13.78
N GLU A 465 -24.96 5.54 13.90
CA GLU A 465 -25.94 5.03 14.87
C GLU A 465 -26.20 3.54 14.67
N GLU A 466 -26.41 3.08 13.44
CA GLU A 466 -26.65 1.68 13.12
C GLU A 466 -25.40 0.78 13.30
N LEU A 467 -24.19 1.29 13.00
CA LEU A 467 -22.94 0.52 13.12
C LEU A 467 -22.48 0.39 14.58
N ILE A 468 -22.71 1.40 15.40
CA ILE A 468 -22.38 1.36 16.84
C ILE A 468 -23.40 0.48 17.58
N GLY A 469 -24.65 0.47 17.10
CA GLY A 469 -25.73 -0.34 17.67
C GLY A 469 -26.37 0.27 18.92
N THR A 470 -27.30 -0.48 19.49
CA THR A 470 -28.13 -0.05 20.63
C THR A 470 -27.45 -0.23 22.00
N GLU A 471 -26.32 -0.92 22.06
CA GLU A 471 -25.61 -1.20 23.33
C GLU A 471 -24.91 0.04 23.90
N GLY A 472 -24.69 1.07 23.05
CA GLY A 472 -24.04 2.30 23.45
C GLY A 472 -22.51 2.18 23.57
N ILE A 473 -21.87 3.22 24.13
CA ILE A 473 -20.43 3.30 24.32
C ILE A 473 -20.09 3.10 25.79
N ASP A 474 -19.30 2.06 26.10
CA ASP A 474 -18.69 1.90 27.42
C ASP A 474 -17.37 2.69 27.45
N TRP A 475 -17.36 3.82 28.13
CA TRP A 475 -16.19 4.69 28.26
C TRP A 475 -15.10 4.16 29.22
N GLU A 476 -15.38 3.09 29.96
CA GLU A 476 -14.40 2.43 30.80
C GLU A 476 -13.63 1.34 30.04
N ASP A 477 -14.26 0.73 29.05
CA ASP A 477 -13.58 -0.18 28.12
C ASP A 477 -12.79 0.62 27.06
N GLU A 478 -11.48 0.37 26.97
CA GLU A 478 -10.58 1.12 26.06
C GLU A 478 -11.00 1.00 24.58
N GLN A 479 -11.46 -0.16 24.15
CA GLN A 479 -11.84 -0.39 22.76
C GLN A 479 -13.19 0.28 22.43
N SER A 480 -14.13 0.20 23.32
CA SER A 480 -15.42 0.90 23.21
C SER A 480 -15.25 2.41 23.27
N ALA A 481 -14.44 2.92 24.19
CA ALA A 481 -14.09 4.34 24.28
C ALA A 481 -13.42 4.86 23.01
N PHE A 482 -12.52 4.09 22.41
CA PHE A 482 -11.91 4.44 21.12
C PHE A 482 -12.96 4.54 20.02
N THR A 483 -13.91 3.60 19.95
CA THR A 483 -15.04 3.67 19.00
C THR A 483 -15.86 4.94 19.20
N GLY A 484 -16.15 5.30 20.45
CA GLY A 484 -16.86 6.53 20.81
C GLY A 484 -16.12 7.80 20.37
N GLU A 485 -14.82 7.89 20.66
CA GLU A 485 -13.98 9.01 20.22
C GLU A 485 -13.95 9.17 18.71
N VAL A 486 -13.86 8.05 17.98
CA VAL A 486 -13.88 8.04 16.50
C VAL A 486 -15.21 8.57 15.98
N ALA A 487 -16.33 8.09 16.54
CA ALA A 487 -17.66 8.51 16.10
C ALA A 487 -17.92 9.99 16.39
N GLU A 488 -17.61 10.47 17.61
CA GLU A 488 -17.74 11.87 17.99
C GLU A 488 -16.89 12.79 17.10
N HIS A 489 -15.66 12.36 16.79
CA HIS A 489 -14.78 13.14 15.92
C HIS A 489 -15.25 13.17 14.47
N LEU A 490 -15.79 12.07 13.96
CA LEU A 490 -16.40 12.04 12.63
C LEU A 490 -17.58 13.00 12.52
N GLU A 491 -18.45 13.02 13.52
CA GLU A 491 -19.59 13.95 13.54
C GLU A 491 -19.15 15.42 13.61
N THR A 492 -18.17 15.73 14.48
CA THR A 492 -17.59 17.07 14.59
C THR A 492 -16.94 17.51 13.28
N THR A 493 -16.12 16.66 12.68
CA THR A 493 -15.47 16.95 11.39
C THR A 493 -16.48 17.12 10.27
N ALA A 494 -17.55 16.32 10.25
CA ALA A 494 -18.63 16.46 9.27
C ALA A 494 -19.34 17.81 9.41
N GLN A 495 -19.54 18.28 10.66
CA GLN A 495 -20.16 19.57 10.92
C GLN A 495 -19.26 20.73 10.44
N GLU A 496 -17.97 20.69 10.75
CA GLU A 496 -16.99 21.68 10.32
C GLU A 496 -16.88 21.74 8.79
N LEU A 497 -16.81 20.58 8.12
CA LEU A 497 -16.75 20.50 6.67
C LEU A 497 -18.02 21.01 5.99
N ASP A 498 -19.20 20.69 6.54
CA ASP A 498 -20.48 21.16 6.00
C ASP A 498 -20.60 22.70 6.12
N ALA A 499 -20.15 23.26 7.22
CA ALA A 499 -20.06 24.70 7.42
C ALA A 499 -19.09 25.36 6.44
N ALA A 500 -17.87 24.80 6.28
CA ALA A 500 -16.87 25.32 5.36
C ALA A 500 -17.30 25.20 3.89
N LEU A 501 -17.90 24.09 3.48
CA LEU A 501 -18.48 23.92 2.14
C LEU A 501 -19.57 24.94 1.87
N SER A 502 -20.49 25.12 2.82
CA SER A 502 -21.59 26.07 2.72
C SER A 502 -21.10 27.51 2.63
N ALA A 503 -20.13 27.89 3.47
CA ALA A 503 -19.52 29.23 3.46
C ALA A 503 -18.83 29.54 2.11
N GLN A 504 -18.25 28.55 1.47
CA GLN A 504 -17.61 28.68 0.15
C GLN A 504 -18.57 28.49 -1.04
N GLY A 505 -19.83 28.10 -0.78
CA GLY A 505 -20.81 27.76 -1.83
C GLY A 505 -20.33 26.59 -2.71
N LEU A 506 -19.67 25.59 -2.10
CA LEU A 506 -19.21 24.38 -2.76
C LEU A 506 -20.21 23.24 -2.52
N VAL A 507 -20.48 22.45 -3.54
CA VAL A 507 -21.40 21.30 -3.47
C VAL A 507 -20.63 20.03 -3.85
N LEU A 508 -20.74 19.02 -3.00
CA LEU A 508 -20.15 17.70 -3.22
C LEU A 508 -21.24 16.64 -3.40
N SER A 509 -20.89 15.57 -4.12
CA SER A 509 -21.70 14.36 -4.07
C SER A 509 -21.64 13.76 -2.66
N MET A 510 -22.68 13.02 -2.28
CA MET A 510 -22.76 12.35 -0.98
C MET A 510 -21.53 11.49 -0.69
N ALA A 511 -21.13 10.66 -1.63
CA ALA A 511 -19.96 9.81 -1.48
C ALA A 511 -18.66 10.62 -1.30
N SER A 512 -18.48 11.71 -2.06
CA SER A 512 -17.30 12.58 -1.94
C SER A 512 -17.27 13.31 -0.61
N ALA A 513 -18.41 13.78 -0.10
CA ALA A 513 -18.49 14.45 1.20
C ALA A 513 -18.15 13.51 2.36
N ILE A 514 -18.72 12.30 2.36
CA ILE A 514 -18.39 11.28 3.37
C ILE A 514 -16.91 10.90 3.30
N ARG A 515 -16.36 10.67 2.11
CA ARG A 515 -14.93 10.34 1.94
C ARG A 515 -14.02 11.45 2.43
N LEU A 516 -14.33 12.70 2.12
CA LEU A 516 -13.57 13.85 2.60
C LEU A 516 -13.60 13.94 4.14
N THR A 517 -14.76 13.70 4.75
CA THR A 517 -14.90 13.61 6.21
C THR A 517 -13.99 12.51 6.79
N LEU A 518 -13.99 11.33 6.19
CA LEU A 518 -13.16 10.22 6.63
C LEU A 518 -11.66 10.52 6.48
N GLU A 519 -11.23 11.15 5.40
CA GLU A 519 -9.84 11.55 5.19
C GLU A 519 -9.39 12.56 6.23
N THR A 520 -10.19 13.60 6.45
CA THR A 520 -9.87 14.67 7.43
C THR A 520 -9.87 14.13 8.87
N ALA A 521 -10.91 13.38 9.26
CA ALA A 521 -11.02 12.82 10.60
C ALA A 521 -10.01 11.70 10.88
N GLY A 522 -9.57 10.99 9.82
CA GLY A 522 -8.68 9.85 9.96
C GLY A 522 -7.28 10.19 10.48
N GLU A 523 -6.84 11.42 10.35
CA GLU A 523 -5.54 11.88 10.82
C GLU A 523 -5.43 12.01 12.35
N LYS A 524 -6.54 12.23 13.04
CA LYS A 524 -6.57 12.30 14.51
C LYS A 524 -6.16 10.96 15.11
N ARG A 525 -5.50 11.02 16.26
CA ARG A 525 -4.98 9.84 16.93
C ARG A 525 -5.57 9.64 18.31
N HIS A 526 -6.11 8.46 18.55
CA HIS A 526 -6.45 7.98 19.87
C HIS A 526 -5.17 7.66 20.65
N ARG A 527 -5.07 8.14 21.85
CA ARG A 527 -3.94 7.87 22.76
C ARG A 527 -4.46 7.12 23.98
N PRO A 528 -4.05 5.84 24.16
CA PRO A 528 -4.50 5.05 25.30
C PRO A 528 -4.06 5.68 26.62
N LYS A 529 -4.83 5.45 27.66
CA LYS A 529 -4.48 5.90 29.02
C LYS A 529 -3.13 5.29 29.41
N ARG A 530 -2.24 6.10 29.95
CA ARG A 530 -0.91 5.65 30.32
C ARG A 530 -0.97 4.76 31.56
N ASP A 531 -0.51 3.53 31.45
CA ASP A 531 -0.15 2.71 32.59
C ASP A 531 1.31 2.97 32.99
N THR A 532 1.56 3.19 34.28
CA THR A 532 2.91 3.43 34.82
C THR A 532 3.84 2.24 34.65
N LYS A 533 3.31 1.04 34.42
CA LYS A 533 4.07 -0.18 34.22
C LYS A 533 4.43 -0.43 32.74
N SER A 534 3.89 0.34 31.82
CA SER A 534 4.12 0.13 30.39
C SER A 534 5.51 0.59 29.95
N VAL A 535 6.14 -0.20 29.08
CA VAL A 535 7.37 0.16 28.39
C VAL A 535 7.08 1.25 27.37
N ASN A 536 7.86 2.33 27.35
CA ASN A 536 7.70 3.40 26.38
C ASN A 536 8.26 2.99 25.03
N ILE A 537 7.53 3.38 23.95
CA ILE A 537 8.01 3.30 22.57
C ILE A 537 8.19 4.73 22.06
N PRO A 538 9.27 5.43 22.46
CA PRO A 538 9.52 6.81 22.08
C PRO A 538 9.84 6.90 20.57
N GLY A 539 9.58 8.07 19.97
CA GLY A 539 10.16 8.45 18.68
C GLY A 539 11.61 8.92 18.85
N TRP A 540 12.29 9.25 17.73
CA TRP A 540 13.68 9.61 17.70
C TRP A 540 14.06 10.80 18.63
N ILE A 541 13.26 11.89 18.60
CA ILE A 541 13.49 13.07 19.46
C ILE A 541 13.16 12.73 20.91
N GLU A 542 12.08 12.03 21.17
CA GLU A 542 11.64 11.62 22.51
C GLU A 542 12.63 10.67 23.17
N ALA A 543 13.31 9.83 22.40
CA ALA A 543 14.31 8.88 22.88
C ALA A 543 15.49 9.59 23.59
N THR A 544 15.83 10.81 23.18
CA THR A 544 16.89 11.60 23.83
C THR A 544 16.52 12.03 25.24
N TRP A 545 15.22 12.09 25.57
CA TRP A 545 14.67 12.45 26.86
C TRP A 545 14.37 11.24 27.77
N GLU A 546 14.37 10.01 27.21
CA GLU A 546 14.06 8.80 27.97
C GLU A 546 15.12 8.52 29.02
N PRO A 547 14.75 8.49 30.34
CA PRO A 547 15.70 8.34 31.44
C PRO A 547 16.12 6.89 31.70
N VAL A 548 15.67 5.94 30.87
CA VAL A 548 15.90 4.51 31.11
C VAL A 548 17.37 4.12 30.91
N PRO A 549 17.90 3.18 31.69
CA PRO A 549 19.27 2.71 31.53
C PRO A 549 19.45 1.88 30.25
N HIS A 550 18.46 1.12 29.81
CA HIS A 550 18.52 0.35 28.57
C HIS A 550 17.61 0.94 27.50
N LEU A 551 18.20 1.37 26.39
CA LEU A 551 17.47 1.85 25.21
C LEU A 551 17.84 1.00 23.99
N ILE A 552 16.83 0.56 23.27
CA ILE A 552 17.00 -0.16 21.99
C ILE A 552 16.49 0.72 20.86
N LEU A 553 17.33 0.97 19.85
CA LEU A 553 16.94 1.63 18.60
C LEU A 553 16.64 0.57 17.56
N LEU A 554 15.39 0.47 17.13
CA LEU A 554 14.95 -0.50 16.12
C LEU A 554 14.87 0.16 14.74
N GLY A 555 15.61 -0.38 13.76
CA GLY A 555 15.55 0.06 12.40
C GLY A 555 16.30 1.37 12.11
N LEU A 556 17.53 1.51 12.64
CA LEU A 556 18.37 2.68 12.37
C LEU A 556 19.00 2.58 10.96
N ASN A 557 18.15 2.79 9.95
CA ASN A 557 18.53 2.75 8.55
C ASN A 557 18.53 4.14 7.91
N ASP A 558 19.26 4.28 6.79
CA ASP A 558 19.27 5.53 6.02
C ASP A 558 17.88 5.86 5.47
N HIS A 559 17.57 7.13 5.23
CA HIS A 559 16.25 7.67 4.90
C HIS A 559 15.20 7.62 6.03
N ILE A 560 15.37 6.78 7.03
CA ILE A 560 14.54 6.79 8.25
C ILE A 560 15.16 7.76 9.25
N ILE A 561 16.42 7.56 9.59
CA ILE A 561 17.22 8.49 10.37
C ILE A 561 18.60 8.62 9.67
N PRO A 562 19.05 9.80 9.27
CA PRO A 562 18.29 11.06 9.28
C PRO A 562 17.16 11.05 8.22
N LYS A 563 16.05 11.67 8.56
CA LYS A 563 14.95 11.85 7.58
C LYS A 563 15.45 12.70 6.40
N THR A 564 15.07 12.30 5.22
CA THR A 564 15.25 13.17 4.05
C THR A 564 14.33 14.40 4.22
N PRO A 565 14.79 15.63 3.94
CA PRO A 565 13.89 16.77 3.91
C PRO A 565 12.70 16.46 2.99
N HIS A 566 11.51 16.81 3.40
CA HIS A 566 10.33 16.63 2.55
C HIS A 566 10.58 17.26 1.17
N ALA A 567 10.70 16.39 0.16
CA ALA A 567 10.91 16.83 -1.21
C ALA A 567 9.62 17.47 -1.72
N HIS A 568 9.58 18.79 -1.77
CA HIS A 568 8.50 19.52 -2.40
C HIS A 568 8.94 19.96 -3.82
N PRO A 569 8.12 19.75 -4.87
CA PRO A 569 8.50 20.08 -6.25
C PRO A 569 8.96 21.53 -6.44
N PHE A 570 8.45 22.45 -5.63
CA PHE A 570 8.77 23.87 -5.71
C PHE A 570 9.91 24.31 -4.76
N LEU A 571 10.43 23.43 -3.90
CA LEU A 571 11.48 23.75 -2.94
C LEU A 571 12.72 22.86 -3.13
N PRO A 572 13.50 23.04 -4.19
CA PRO A 572 14.77 22.33 -4.36
C PRO A 572 15.78 22.70 -3.26
N GLY A 573 16.70 21.78 -2.94
CA GLY A 573 17.59 21.89 -1.77
C GLY A 573 18.32 23.23 -1.62
N LYS A 574 18.86 23.80 -2.71
CA LYS A 574 19.52 25.12 -2.66
C LYS A 574 18.58 26.27 -2.29
N LEU A 575 17.34 26.21 -2.76
CA LEU A 575 16.34 27.23 -2.42
C LEU A 575 15.94 27.08 -0.94
N ARG A 576 15.79 25.85 -0.44
CA ARG A 576 15.55 25.59 0.99
C ARG A 576 16.63 26.22 1.87
N GLU A 577 17.90 26.00 1.52
CA GLU A 577 19.04 26.56 2.26
C GLU A 577 19.01 28.09 2.27
N SER A 578 18.74 28.71 1.11
CA SER A 578 18.68 30.17 0.99
C SER A 578 17.53 30.80 1.78
N LEU A 579 16.47 30.05 2.04
CA LEU A 579 15.29 30.45 2.84
C LEU A 579 15.43 30.08 4.33
N GLY A 580 16.56 29.48 4.74
CA GLY A 580 16.78 29.05 6.13
C GLY A 580 15.90 27.85 6.55
N LEU A 581 15.33 27.12 5.59
CA LEU A 581 14.59 25.90 5.85
C LEU A 581 15.54 24.72 6.17
N PRO A 582 15.10 23.71 6.92
CA PRO A 582 15.91 22.54 7.21
C PRO A 582 16.49 21.92 5.94
N SER A 583 17.81 21.81 5.87
CA SER A 583 18.57 21.18 4.79
C SER A 583 19.01 19.77 5.17
N SER A 584 19.45 18.98 4.19
CA SER A 584 20.02 17.66 4.46
C SER A 584 21.19 17.73 5.44
N ASP A 585 21.96 18.82 5.41
CA ASP A 585 23.13 19.02 6.26
C ASP A 585 22.77 19.35 7.70
N THR A 586 21.76 20.22 7.92
CA THR A 586 21.28 20.54 9.27
C THR A 586 20.59 19.33 9.91
N ILE A 587 19.77 18.60 9.15
CA ILE A 587 19.10 17.38 9.63
C ILE A 587 20.14 16.31 10.00
N PHE A 588 21.18 16.14 9.18
CA PHE A 588 22.26 15.20 9.47
C PHE A 588 23.04 15.60 10.74
N ALA A 589 23.39 16.87 10.91
CA ALA A 589 24.09 17.37 12.08
C ALA A 589 23.28 17.15 13.36
N THR A 590 21.99 17.46 13.33
CA THR A 590 21.07 17.21 14.45
C THR A 590 20.96 15.72 14.78
N ALA A 591 20.93 14.86 13.76
CA ALA A 591 20.87 13.42 13.97
C ALA A 591 22.18 12.86 14.57
N CYS A 592 23.34 13.35 14.15
CA CYS A 592 24.63 12.99 14.75
C CYS A 592 24.72 13.42 16.22
N TYR A 593 24.33 14.66 16.53
CA TYR A 593 24.24 15.14 17.90
C TYR A 593 23.31 14.28 18.76
N ASN A 594 22.11 13.98 18.27
CA ASN A 594 21.16 13.15 19.00
C ASN A 594 21.71 11.74 19.25
N LEU A 595 22.36 11.11 18.27
CA LEU A 595 22.97 9.78 18.45
C LEU A 595 24.09 9.81 19.50
N GLU A 596 24.98 10.82 19.45
CA GLU A 596 26.05 10.94 20.47
C GLU A 596 25.46 11.17 21.84
N GLN A 597 24.41 11.98 21.97
CA GLN A 597 23.71 12.21 23.23
C GLN A 597 23.07 10.90 23.76
N LEU A 598 22.42 10.11 22.92
CA LEU A 598 21.80 8.83 23.32
C LEU A 598 22.84 7.84 23.87
N TRP A 599 24.00 7.78 23.22
CA TRP A 599 25.08 6.91 23.64
C TRP A 599 25.77 7.44 24.92
N ARG A 600 26.22 8.71 24.96
CA ARG A 600 26.95 9.29 26.04
C ARG A 600 26.23 9.22 27.40
N ARG A 601 24.91 9.45 27.38
CA ARG A 601 24.07 9.38 28.59
C ARG A 601 23.95 7.97 29.18
N ARG A 602 24.40 6.95 28.46
CA ARG A 602 24.35 5.54 28.91
C ARG A 602 25.71 4.91 29.15
N VAL A 603 26.80 5.62 28.88
CA VAL A 603 28.13 5.13 29.16
C VAL A 603 28.30 4.93 30.69
N GLY A 604 28.70 3.72 31.07
CA GLY A 604 29.02 3.35 32.46
C GLY A 604 27.81 2.89 33.29
N ASN A 605 26.61 3.47 33.09
CA ASN A 605 25.43 3.18 33.91
C ASN A 605 24.26 2.59 33.15
N GLY A 606 24.39 2.32 31.84
CA GLY A 606 23.32 1.85 30.99
C GLY A 606 23.81 1.14 29.75
N ARG A 607 22.89 0.93 28.80
CA ARG A 607 23.15 0.25 27.55
C ARG A 607 22.33 0.87 26.41
N LEU A 608 22.98 1.07 25.25
CA LEU A 608 22.33 1.41 24.01
C LEU A 608 22.54 0.27 23.01
N ASP A 609 21.48 -0.38 22.55
CA ASP A 609 21.53 -1.35 21.47
C ASP A 609 20.91 -0.77 20.20
N ILE A 610 21.45 -1.09 19.04
CA ILE A 610 21.00 -0.61 17.73
C ILE A 610 20.77 -1.80 16.82
N ILE A 611 19.57 -1.93 16.29
CA ILE A 611 19.25 -2.93 15.28
C ILE A 611 19.19 -2.24 13.92
N VAL A 612 20.00 -2.74 12.96
CA VAL A 612 20.07 -2.25 11.59
C VAL A 612 19.60 -3.36 10.65
N LEU A 613 18.64 -3.04 9.77
CA LEU A 613 18.10 -3.98 8.80
C LEU A 613 18.90 -3.95 7.49
N GLN A 614 19.12 -5.11 6.89
CA GLN A 614 19.77 -5.25 5.58
C GLN A 614 18.77 -5.28 4.42
N LYS A 615 17.53 -5.72 4.66
CA LYS A 615 16.45 -5.77 3.67
C LYS A 615 15.13 -5.30 4.29
N ASP A 616 14.27 -4.76 3.44
CA ASP A 616 12.89 -4.44 3.80
C ASP A 616 11.95 -5.67 3.67
N GLN A 617 10.65 -5.45 3.85
CA GLN A 617 9.61 -6.49 3.72
C GLN A 617 9.48 -7.06 2.30
N ASN A 618 9.91 -6.31 1.28
CA ASN A 618 9.90 -6.71 -0.13
C ASN A 618 11.23 -7.34 -0.57
N SER A 619 12.14 -7.59 0.39
CA SER A 619 13.52 -8.06 0.16
C SER A 619 14.42 -7.06 -0.57
N GLU A 620 14.03 -5.79 -0.68
CA GLU A 620 14.85 -4.73 -1.21
C GLU A 620 15.98 -4.35 -0.23
N PRO A 621 17.22 -4.15 -0.71
CA PRO A 621 18.35 -3.87 0.15
C PRO A 621 18.22 -2.51 0.84
N LEU A 622 18.42 -2.49 2.15
CA LEU A 622 18.47 -1.29 2.98
C LEU A 622 19.91 -0.91 3.30
N ARG A 623 20.19 0.38 3.43
CA ARG A 623 21.50 0.89 3.86
C ARG A 623 21.48 1.22 5.34
N PRO A 624 22.56 0.93 6.07
CA PRO A 624 22.73 1.44 7.42
C PRO A 624 22.65 2.97 7.45
N SER A 625 22.13 3.53 8.52
CA SER A 625 22.12 5.00 8.68
C SER A 625 23.53 5.60 8.57
N ARG A 626 23.65 6.65 7.75
CA ARG A 626 24.94 7.35 7.56
C ARG A 626 25.47 8.02 8.81
N ILE A 627 24.65 8.28 9.85
CA ILE A 627 25.12 8.82 11.13
C ILE A 627 25.99 7.82 11.90
N LEU A 628 25.96 6.53 11.57
CA LEU A 628 26.82 5.50 12.17
C LEU A 628 28.25 5.53 11.64
N PHE A 629 28.53 6.23 10.54
CA PHE A 629 29.85 6.33 9.90
C PHE A 629 30.66 7.53 10.37
N THR A 630 30.38 8.08 11.54
CA THR A 630 31.22 9.11 12.19
C THR A 630 32.36 8.46 12.96
N GLY A 631 33.54 9.07 12.99
CA GLY A 631 34.70 8.60 13.76
C GLY A 631 36.06 8.76 13.07
N SER A 632 37.13 8.42 13.75
CA SER A 632 38.47 8.38 13.20
C SER A 632 38.62 7.36 12.08
N SER A 633 39.65 7.49 11.23
CA SER A 633 39.86 6.57 10.09
C SER A 633 39.96 5.09 10.50
N LEU A 634 40.52 4.77 11.62
CA LEU A 634 40.63 3.42 12.15
C LEU A 634 39.31 2.90 12.68
N SER A 635 38.60 3.71 13.45
CA SER A 635 37.26 3.32 13.94
C SER A 635 36.24 3.23 12.81
N LEU A 636 36.35 4.06 11.80
CA LEU A 636 35.49 4.02 10.60
C LEU A 636 35.66 2.71 9.84
N THR A 637 36.89 2.23 9.64
CA THR A 637 37.12 0.93 8.97
C THR A 637 36.41 -0.20 9.72
N ALA A 638 36.58 -0.25 11.07
CA ALA A 638 35.92 -1.25 11.89
C ALA A 638 34.39 -1.18 11.84
N LYS A 639 33.82 0.04 11.82
CA LYS A 639 32.39 0.28 11.70
C LYS A 639 31.85 -0.14 10.33
N VAL A 640 32.55 0.21 9.24
CA VAL A 640 32.18 -0.20 7.88
C VAL A 640 32.19 -1.71 7.76
N THR A 641 33.26 -2.37 8.23
CA THR A 641 33.32 -3.85 8.23
C THR A 641 32.11 -4.41 8.95
N LYS A 642 31.80 -3.95 10.17
CA LYS A 642 30.65 -4.43 10.94
C LYS A 642 29.31 -4.21 10.26
N LEU A 643 29.07 -3.01 9.71
CA LEU A 643 27.76 -2.63 9.15
C LEU A 643 27.44 -3.30 7.81
N PHE A 644 28.45 -3.81 7.09
CA PHE A 644 28.30 -4.50 5.80
C PHE A 644 28.67 -5.99 5.88
N GLU A 645 28.90 -6.54 7.07
CA GLU A 645 28.90 -7.98 7.27
C GLU A 645 27.54 -8.57 6.95
N ASP A 646 27.50 -9.82 6.49
CA ASP A 646 26.24 -10.53 6.42
C ASP A 646 25.64 -10.68 7.82
N ALA A 647 24.35 -10.43 7.93
CA ALA A 647 23.67 -10.65 9.19
C ALA A 647 23.85 -12.13 9.58
N PRO A 648 24.31 -12.44 10.81
CA PRO A 648 24.44 -13.82 11.22
C PRO A 648 23.07 -14.50 11.09
N GLU A 649 23.06 -15.69 10.49
CA GLU A 649 21.85 -16.49 10.39
C GLU A 649 21.22 -16.60 11.77
N SER A 650 19.92 -16.32 11.81
CA SER A 650 19.19 -16.43 13.05
C SER A 650 19.16 -17.90 13.49
N GLU A 651 19.94 -18.30 14.48
CA GLU A 651 19.78 -19.59 15.15
C GLU A 651 18.42 -19.71 15.87
N ALA A 652 17.57 -18.68 15.78
CA ALA A 652 16.25 -18.76 16.35
C ALA A 652 15.47 -19.84 15.62
N LYS A 653 15.13 -20.88 16.33
CA LYS A 653 14.01 -21.72 15.94
C LYS A 653 12.81 -20.81 15.70
N PRO A 654 12.05 -21.05 14.61
CA PRO A 654 10.86 -20.26 14.34
C PRO A 654 10.01 -20.19 15.63
N TYR A 655 9.45 -19.02 15.91
CA TYR A 655 8.63 -18.76 17.11
C TYR A 655 7.52 -19.79 17.30
N TRP A 656 7.01 -20.29 16.18
CA TRP A 656 6.11 -21.44 16.13
C TRP A 656 6.61 -22.40 15.06
N GLU A 657 6.78 -23.65 15.44
CA GLU A 657 6.97 -24.75 14.50
C GLU A 657 5.59 -25.28 14.15
N ILE A 658 5.31 -25.44 12.87
CA ILE A 658 4.13 -26.19 12.47
C ILE A 658 4.28 -27.58 13.08
N PRO A 659 3.35 -28.01 13.97
CA PRO A 659 3.43 -29.34 14.52
C PRO A 659 3.59 -30.36 13.41
N LYS A 660 4.43 -31.40 13.60
CA LYS A 660 4.69 -32.40 12.56
C LYS A 660 3.43 -33.13 12.11
N GLU A 661 2.42 -33.20 12.97
CA GLU A 661 1.10 -33.75 12.70
C GLU A 661 0.21 -32.80 11.85
N HIS A 662 0.52 -31.52 11.78
CA HIS A 662 -0.23 -30.57 10.97
C HIS A 662 0.21 -30.66 9.49
N LYS A 663 -0.79 -30.87 8.64
CA LYS A 663 -0.64 -30.81 7.18
C LYS A 663 -0.98 -29.39 6.71
N LEU A 664 -0.09 -28.71 6.00
CA LEU A 664 -0.34 -27.39 5.39
C LEU A 664 -1.41 -27.46 4.31
N ILE A 665 -1.48 -28.61 3.64
CA ILE A 665 -2.40 -28.85 2.55
C ILE A 665 -3.31 -30.00 2.97
N PRO A 666 -4.64 -29.86 2.85
CA PRO A 666 -5.57 -30.91 3.23
C PRO A 666 -5.35 -32.16 2.40
N ALA A 667 -5.68 -33.31 2.98
CA ALA A 667 -5.64 -34.58 2.25
C ALA A 667 -6.55 -34.52 1.01
N ALA A 668 -6.06 -35.03 -0.10
CA ALA A 668 -6.81 -35.10 -1.34
C ALA A 668 -8.07 -35.98 -1.15
N ASN A 669 -9.22 -35.48 -1.64
CA ASN A 669 -10.45 -36.27 -1.66
C ASN A 669 -10.25 -37.51 -2.53
N PRO A 670 -10.43 -38.75 -1.99
CA PRO A 670 -10.23 -39.96 -2.78
C PRO A 670 -11.07 -40.03 -4.07
N LYS A 671 -12.27 -39.41 -4.06
CA LYS A 671 -13.12 -39.33 -5.25
C LYS A 671 -12.48 -38.44 -6.33
N ALA A 672 -11.92 -37.29 -5.95
CA ALA A 672 -11.24 -36.40 -6.88
C ALA A 672 -9.97 -37.05 -7.47
N VAL A 673 -9.20 -37.76 -6.65
CA VAL A 673 -8.05 -38.56 -7.13
C VAL A 673 -8.50 -39.64 -8.12
N ALA A 674 -9.57 -40.38 -7.81
CA ALA A 674 -10.10 -41.39 -8.70
C ALA A 674 -10.62 -40.79 -10.01
N GLN A 675 -11.28 -39.63 -9.96
CA GLN A 675 -11.78 -38.93 -11.14
C GLN A 675 -10.63 -38.52 -12.08
N VAL A 676 -9.56 -37.92 -11.57
CA VAL A 676 -8.37 -37.50 -12.35
C VAL A 676 -7.69 -38.72 -12.99
N LYS A 677 -7.72 -39.88 -12.31
CA LYS A 677 -7.19 -41.15 -12.86
C LYS A 677 -8.09 -41.82 -13.90
N GLN A 678 -9.32 -41.32 -14.10
CA GLN A 678 -10.27 -41.84 -15.07
C GLN A 678 -10.53 -40.90 -16.24
N GLU A 679 -10.45 -39.59 -16.01
CA GLU A 679 -10.77 -38.58 -17.00
C GLU A 679 -9.84 -37.35 -16.89
N LEU A 680 -9.29 -36.92 -18.03
CA LEU A 680 -8.42 -35.77 -18.15
C LEU A 680 -8.89 -34.86 -19.30
N LYS A 681 -8.59 -33.57 -19.19
CA LYS A 681 -8.73 -32.60 -20.28
C LYS A 681 -7.42 -32.42 -21.02
N ALA A 682 -7.45 -32.03 -22.29
CA ALA A 682 -6.26 -31.76 -23.10
C ALA A 682 -5.28 -30.79 -22.44
N THR A 683 -5.77 -29.77 -21.76
CA THR A 683 -4.98 -28.78 -21.00
C THR A 683 -4.31 -29.34 -19.73
N SER A 684 -4.79 -30.47 -19.22
CA SER A 684 -4.24 -31.08 -17.99
C SER A 684 -2.81 -31.59 -18.17
N PHE A 685 -2.45 -31.99 -19.37
CA PHE A 685 -1.12 -32.52 -19.69
C PHE A 685 -0.03 -31.45 -19.61
N SER A 686 -0.34 -30.22 -20.03
CA SER A 686 0.60 -29.09 -19.94
C SER A 686 0.93 -28.77 -18.49
N ALA A 687 -0.08 -28.68 -17.62
CA ALA A 687 0.12 -28.46 -16.20
C ALA A 687 0.97 -29.56 -15.53
N TYR A 688 0.76 -30.83 -15.92
CA TYR A 688 1.57 -31.95 -15.40
C TYR A 688 3.02 -31.91 -15.87
N LEU A 689 3.25 -31.55 -17.15
CA LEU A 689 4.59 -31.42 -17.72
C LEU A 689 5.38 -30.25 -17.14
N GLU A 690 4.69 -29.20 -16.74
CA GLU A 690 5.27 -28.03 -16.10
C GLU A 690 5.69 -28.35 -14.67
N ASP A 691 4.76 -28.76 -13.82
CA ASP A 691 5.01 -29.20 -12.44
C ASP A 691 3.94 -30.22 -11.97
N PRO A 692 4.31 -31.50 -11.77
CA PRO A 692 3.38 -32.51 -11.26
C PRO A 692 2.74 -32.15 -9.92
N ALA A 693 3.44 -31.44 -9.02
CA ALA A 693 2.85 -31.04 -7.74
C ALA A 693 1.79 -29.95 -7.94
N ASN A 694 2.06 -28.95 -8.76
CA ASN A 694 1.08 -27.92 -9.11
C ASN A 694 -0.17 -28.53 -9.80
N PHE A 695 0.04 -29.51 -10.68
CA PHE A 695 -1.08 -30.26 -11.27
C PHE A 695 -1.99 -30.87 -10.19
N TRP A 696 -1.44 -31.50 -9.15
CA TRP A 696 -2.22 -32.06 -8.08
C TRP A 696 -2.91 -31.02 -7.21
N LEU A 697 -2.24 -29.89 -6.90
CA LEU A 697 -2.83 -28.78 -6.17
C LEU A 697 -4.03 -28.20 -6.89
N SER A 698 -3.92 -27.96 -8.18
CA SER A 698 -4.98 -27.33 -8.99
C SER A 698 -6.09 -28.30 -9.39
N LYS A 699 -5.77 -29.52 -9.84
CA LYS A 699 -6.73 -30.44 -10.44
C LYS A 699 -7.38 -31.41 -9.43
N VAL A 700 -6.68 -31.72 -8.34
CA VAL A 700 -7.19 -32.65 -7.32
C VAL A 700 -7.70 -31.91 -6.09
N LEU A 701 -6.99 -30.92 -5.61
CA LEU A 701 -7.40 -30.11 -4.46
C LEU A 701 -8.29 -28.92 -4.86
N GLY A 702 -8.32 -28.55 -6.13
CA GLY A 702 -9.13 -27.44 -6.62
C GLY A 702 -8.64 -26.08 -6.13
N LEU A 703 -7.35 -25.98 -5.78
CA LEU A 703 -6.77 -24.68 -5.37
C LEU A 703 -6.67 -23.77 -6.59
N SER A 704 -7.05 -22.54 -6.41
CA SER A 704 -6.85 -21.44 -7.37
C SER A 704 -6.24 -20.25 -6.65
N SER A 705 -5.45 -19.45 -7.35
CA SER A 705 -5.06 -18.15 -6.83
C SER A 705 -6.24 -17.19 -6.96
N GLU A 706 -6.48 -16.41 -5.91
CA GLU A 706 -7.37 -15.26 -6.04
C GLU A 706 -6.58 -14.13 -6.70
N GLU A 707 -6.85 -13.88 -7.98
CA GLU A 707 -6.38 -12.66 -8.64
C GLU A 707 -7.31 -11.51 -8.23
N HIS A 708 -6.78 -10.54 -7.51
CA HIS A 708 -7.50 -9.31 -7.23
C HIS A 708 -7.60 -8.49 -8.51
N ASP A 709 -8.78 -8.45 -9.09
CA ASP A 709 -9.08 -7.65 -10.27
C ASP A 709 -8.98 -6.16 -9.96
N GLY A 710 -7.90 -5.56 -10.42
CA GLY A 710 -7.67 -4.11 -10.35
C GLY A 710 -8.52 -3.27 -11.31
N GLY A 711 -9.70 -3.75 -11.71
CA GLY A 711 -10.58 -3.04 -12.66
C GLY A 711 -10.22 -3.27 -14.13
N GLU A 712 -9.26 -4.14 -14.44
CA GLU A 712 -8.88 -4.54 -15.81
C GLU A 712 -9.01 -6.05 -16.01
N LEU A 713 -9.14 -6.46 -17.26
CA LEU A 713 -9.17 -7.88 -17.60
C LEU A 713 -7.78 -8.49 -17.40
N ASN A 714 -7.72 -9.59 -16.69
CA ASN A 714 -6.49 -10.39 -16.64
C ASN A 714 -6.22 -11.04 -18.00
N SER A 715 -5.07 -11.67 -18.17
CA SER A 715 -4.66 -12.26 -19.46
C SER A 715 -5.59 -13.36 -19.93
N ALA A 716 -6.21 -14.13 -19.02
CA ALA A 716 -7.16 -15.19 -19.37
C ALA A 716 -8.50 -14.60 -19.82
N ASP A 717 -9.03 -13.60 -19.12
CA ASP A 717 -10.29 -12.93 -19.48
C ASP A 717 -10.17 -12.14 -20.77
N PHE A 718 -9.03 -11.49 -21.00
CA PHE A 718 -8.71 -10.86 -22.26
C PHE A 718 -8.70 -11.87 -23.41
N GLY A 719 -8.08 -13.04 -23.21
CA GLY A 719 -8.10 -14.15 -24.15
C GLY A 719 -9.51 -14.65 -24.41
N ASN A 720 -10.29 -14.89 -23.35
CA ASN A 720 -11.68 -15.36 -23.43
C ASN A 720 -12.57 -14.37 -24.20
N MET A 721 -12.36 -13.06 -24.06
CA MET A 721 -13.08 -12.04 -24.82
C MET A 721 -12.82 -12.20 -26.34
N ILE A 722 -11.56 -12.37 -26.75
CA ILE A 722 -11.21 -12.60 -28.16
C ILE A 722 -11.81 -13.92 -28.67
N HIS A 723 -11.71 -15.03 -27.92
CA HIS A 723 -12.28 -16.33 -28.28
C HIS A 723 -13.80 -16.22 -28.48
N ALA A 724 -14.52 -15.53 -27.58
CA ALA A 724 -15.97 -15.34 -27.71
C ALA A 724 -16.34 -14.56 -28.97
N VAL A 725 -15.57 -13.52 -29.32
CA VAL A 725 -15.81 -12.77 -30.59
C VAL A 725 -15.50 -13.65 -31.80
N MET A 726 -14.43 -14.42 -31.80
CA MET A 726 -14.05 -15.33 -32.89
C MET A 726 -15.10 -16.43 -33.10
N GLU A 727 -15.63 -17.00 -32.01
CA GLU A 727 -16.73 -17.94 -32.03
C GLU A 727 -18.00 -17.34 -32.62
N ALA A 728 -18.44 -16.20 -32.08
CA ALA A 728 -19.65 -15.51 -32.55
C ALA A 728 -19.54 -15.11 -34.02
N PHE A 729 -18.35 -14.69 -34.46
CA PHE A 729 -18.08 -14.40 -35.87
C PHE A 729 -18.21 -15.66 -36.75
N ALA A 730 -17.62 -16.77 -36.34
CA ALA A 730 -17.54 -17.96 -37.18
C ALA A 730 -18.88 -18.73 -37.33
N ARG A 731 -19.75 -18.72 -36.30
CA ARG A 731 -21.01 -19.44 -36.25
C ARG A 731 -21.93 -19.22 -37.49
N PRO A 732 -22.17 -17.97 -37.98
CA PRO A 732 -22.97 -17.73 -39.16
C PRO A 732 -22.37 -18.27 -40.45
N TYR A 733 -21.10 -18.61 -40.49
CA TYR A 733 -20.36 -19.04 -41.68
C TYR A 733 -20.04 -20.54 -41.71
N LEU A 734 -20.57 -21.31 -40.77
CA LEU A 734 -20.41 -22.77 -40.76
C LEU A 734 -20.89 -23.40 -42.06
N GLY A 735 -20.07 -24.19 -42.68
CA GLY A 735 -20.35 -24.90 -43.92
C GLY A 735 -20.44 -24.03 -45.19
N LYS A 736 -20.18 -22.72 -45.09
CA LYS A 736 -20.25 -21.80 -46.22
C LYS A 736 -18.97 -21.80 -47.03
N ASP A 737 -19.11 -22.13 -48.34
CA ASP A 737 -18.01 -21.97 -49.29
C ASP A 737 -18.02 -20.54 -49.87
N ARG A 738 -16.89 -19.85 -49.69
CA ARG A 738 -16.65 -18.50 -50.20
C ARG A 738 -15.40 -18.42 -51.07
N LYS A 739 -15.06 -19.54 -51.70
CA LYS A 739 -13.92 -19.65 -52.59
C LYS A 739 -14.03 -18.69 -53.79
N GLY A 740 -12.96 -17.94 -54.02
CA GLY A 740 -12.85 -17.03 -55.17
C GLY A 740 -13.51 -15.67 -54.97
N GLU A 741 -14.15 -15.37 -53.83
CA GLU A 741 -14.64 -14.04 -53.51
C GLU A 741 -13.47 -13.03 -53.32
N PRO A 742 -13.62 -11.75 -53.66
CA PRO A 742 -12.55 -10.75 -53.55
C PRO A 742 -12.08 -10.58 -52.09
N VAL A 743 -10.79 -10.72 -51.87
CA VAL A 743 -10.17 -10.64 -50.52
C VAL A 743 -10.48 -9.30 -49.87
N SER A 744 -10.44 -8.18 -50.59
CA SER A 744 -10.73 -6.84 -50.06
C SER A 744 -12.16 -6.73 -49.51
N MET A 745 -13.13 -7.20 -50.28
CA MET A 745 -14.55 -7.18 -49.89
C MET A 745 -14.77 -8.04 -48.63
N LEU A 746 -14.19 -9.22 -48.60
CA LEU A 746 -14.25 -10.12 -47.44
C LEU A 746 -13.58 -9.51 -46.22
N THR A 747 -12.44 -8.85 -46.39
CA THR A 747 -11.71 -8.18 -45.29
C THR A 747 -12.57 -7.09 -44.66
N ASP A 748 -13.21 -6.25 -45.46
CA ASP A 748 -14.07 -5.17 -44.95
C ASP A 748 -15.30 -5.74 -44.19
N GLU A 749 -15.91 -6.81 -44.72
CA GLU A 749 -17.03 -7.51 -44.10
C GLU A 749 -16.62 -8.09 -42.74
N ILE A 750 -15.47 -8.76 -42.65
CA ILE A 750 -14.94 -9.38 -41.42
C ILE A 750 -14.61 -8.30 -40.40
N THR A 751 -13.93 -7.24 -40.83
CA THR A 751 -13.55 -6.10 -39.95
C THR A 751 -14.78 -5.46 -39.32
N ALA A 752 -15.82 -5.19 -40.12
CA ALA A 752 -17.07 -4.64 -39.61
C ALA A 752 -17.81 -5.62 -38.65
N ALA A 753 -17.74 -6.92 -38.93
CA ALA A 753 -18.30 -7.94 -38.05
C ALA A 753 -17.59 -7.99 -36.70
N PHE A 754 -16.27 -7.98 -36.68
CA PHE A 754 -15.48 -7.98 -35.42
C PHE A 754 -15.79 -6.74 -34.57
N THR A 755 -15.83 -5.56 -35.21
CA THR A 755 -16.16 -4.30 -34.49
C THR A 755 -17.52 -4.42 -33.81
N ARG A 756 -18.55 -4.79 -34.55
CA ARG A 756 -19.91 -4.94 -34.02
C ARG A 756 -20.00 -5.99 -32.89
N LEU A 757 -19.32 -7.14 -33.07
CA LEU A 757 -19.40 -8.24 -32.10
C LEU A 757 -18.68 -7.91 -30.79
N ILE A 758 -17.51 -7.27 -30.83
CA ILE A 758 -16.79 -6.90 -29.59
C ILE A 758 -17.54 -5.79 -28.86
N GLU A 759 -18.14 -4.82 -29.56
CA GLU A 759 -18.96 -3.77 -28.95
C GLU A 759 -20.17 -4.38 -28.23
N ALA A 760 -20.88 -5.31 -28.92
CA ALA A 760 -22.01 -6.00 -28.31
C ALA A 760 -21.59 -6.83 -27.07
N LEU A 761 -20.49 -7.55 -27.17
CA LEU A 761 -19.98 -8.36 -26.06
C LEU A 761 -19.56 -7.50 -24.84
N VAL A 762 -18.87 -6.37 -25.09
CA VAL A 762 -18.46 -5.47 -24.00
C VAL A 762 -19.68 -4.80 -23.38
N LEU A 763 -20.64 -4.37 -24.20
CA LEU A 763 -21.90 -3.82 -23.69
C LEU A 763 -22.69 -4.85 -22.86
N GLU A 764 -22.74 -6.09 -23.30
CA GLU A 764 -23.41 -7.18 -22.56
C GLU A 764 -22.74 -7.50 -21.23
N LYS A 765 -21.40 -7.56 -21.22
CA LYS A 765 -20.64 -7.99 -20.01
C LYS A 765 -20.35 -6.87 -19.01
N PHE A 766 -20.13 -5.65 -19.48
CA PHE A 766 -19.63 -4.54 -18.67
C PHE A 766 -20.55 -3.31 -18.66
N GLY A 767 -21.71 -3.39 -19.37
CA GLY A 767 -22.66 -2.28 -19.47
C GLY A 767 -22.15 -1.11 -20.32
N ALA A 768 -22.97 -0.05 -20.40
CA ALA A 768 -22.67 1.14 -21.19
C ALA A 768 -21.48 1.97 -20.65
N ASN A 769 -21.20 1.86 -19.36
CA ASN A 769 -20.17 2.62 -18.63
C ASN A 769 -19.01 1.72 -18.20
N ALA A 770 -18.55 0.83 -19.10
CA ALA A 770 -17.38 0.00 -18.82
C ALA A 770 -16.16 0.84 -18.34
N GLU A 771 -15.40 0.29 -17.39
CA GLU A 771 -14.19 0.91 -16.86
C GLU A 771 -13.22 1.34 -17.98
N TYR A 772 -12.44 2.40 -17.74
CA TYR A 772 -11.51 2.92 -18.74
C TYR A 772 -10.50 1.87 -19.21
N SER A 773 -9.98 1.07 -18.30
CA SER A 773 -9.07 -0.05 -18.58
C SER A 773 -9.71 -1.09 -19.53
N VAL A 774 -10.96 -1.49 -19.27
CA VAL A 774 -11.69 -2.43 -20.13
C VAL A 774 -11.93 -1.85 -21.52
N ARG A 775 -12.25 -0.54 -21.59
CA ARG A 775 -12.40 0.15 -22.90
C ARG A 775 -11.10 0.17 -23.69
N LEU A 776 -9.96 0.42 -23.02
CA LEU A 776 -8.64 0.37 -23.65
C LEU A 776 -8.30 -1.06 -24.12
N GLN A 777 -8.57 -2.06 -23.30
CA GLN A 777 -8.37 -3.46 -23.64
C GLN A 777 -9.28 -3.91 -24.79
N LYS A 778 -10.50 -3.40 -24.86
CA LYS A 778 -11.41 -3.61 -26.01
C LYS A 778 -10.78 -3.10 -27.32
N GLU A 779 -10.23 -1.89 -27.32
CA GLU A 779 -9.57 -1.34 -28.52
C GLU A 779 -8.31 -2.15 -28.89
N THR A 780 -7.55 -2.60 -27.91
CA THR A 780 -6.40 -3.50 -28.13
C THR A 780 -6.85 -4.82 -28.76
N ALA A 781 -7.92 -5.44 -28.25
CA ALA A 781 -8.47 -6.67 -28.79
C ALA A 781 -9.01 -6.47 -30.22
N LEU A 782 -9.68 -5.34 -30.46
CA LEU A 782 -10.19 -4.99 -31.78
C LEU A 782 -9.05 -4.84 -32.80
N GLY A 783 -7.96 -4.19 -32.45
CA GLY A 783 -6.78 -4.09 -33.29
C GLY A 783 -6.20 -5.47 -33.69
N ARG A 784 -6.11 -6.41 -32.70
CA ARG A 784 -5.66 -7.78 -32.95
C ARG A 784 -6.65 -8.57 -33.86
N LEU A 785 -7.96 -8.40 -33.68
CA LEU A 785 -9.00 -9.02 -34.52
C LEU A 785 -8.97 -8.46 -35.95
N HIS A 786 -8.81 -7.15 -36.10
CA HIS A 786 -8.70 -6.52 -37.42
C HIS A 786 -7.46 -7.00 -38.20
N SER A 787 -6.34 -7.24 -37.53
CA SER A 787 -5.13 -7.78 -38.17
C SER A 787 -5.34 -9.20 -38.71
N PHE A 788 -6.28 -9.97 -38.14
CA PHE A 788 -6.64 -11.29 -38.63
C PHE A 788 -7.63 -11.26 -39.80
N ALA A 789 -8.41 -10.18 -40.01
CA ALA A 789 -9.44 -10.12 -41.05
C ALA A 789 -8.90 -10.44 -42.46
N PRO A 790 -7.78 -9.88 -42.94
CA PRO A 790 -7.25 -10.22 -44.27
C PRO A 790 -6.78 -11.68 -44.37
N ILE A 791 -6.28 -12.26 -43.26
CA ILE A 791 -5.87 -13.65 -43.21
C ILE A 791 -7.09 -14.56 -43.35
N GLN A 792 -8.18 -14.26 -42.64
CA GLN A 792 -9.43 -15.00 -42.74
C GLN A 792 -10.05 -14.88 -44.12
N ALA A 793 -10.03 -13.69 -44.73
CA ALA A 793 -10.50 -13.46 -46.08
C ALA A 793 -9.73 -14.34 -47.09
N LYS A 794 -8.41 -14.42 -46.94
CA LYS A 794 -7.57 -15.27 -47.77
C LYS A 794 -7.87 -16.75 -47.58
N LEU A 795 -8.06 -17.21 -46.31
CA LEU A 795 -8.45 -18.61 -46.06
C LEU A 795 -9.72 -18.97 -46.81
N TRP A 796 -10.74 -18.13 -46.82
CA TRP A 796 -11.99 -18.36 -47.56
C TRP A 796 -11.77 -18.37 -49.08
N THR A 797 -11.04 -17.38 -49.59
CA THR A 797 -10.73 -17.31 -51.02
C THR A 797 -9.95 -18.54 -51.50
N ASP A 798 -9.06 -19.09 -50.64
CA ASP A 798 -8.31 -20.33 -50.91
C ASP A 798 -9.17 -21.60 -50.77
N GLY A 799 -10.46 -21.45 -50.42
CA GLY A 799 -11.44 -22.53 -50.35
C GLY A 799 -11.46 -23.31 -49.02
N TRP A 800 -10.94 -22.68 -47.92
CA TRP A 800 -11.14 -23.24 -46.59
C TRP A 800 -12.55 -22.93 -46.12
N ILE A 801 -13.26 -23.92 -45.59
CA ILE A 801 -14.62 -23.85 -45.09
C ILE A 801 -14.56 -24.09 -43.59
N ILE A 802 -15.18 -23.19 -42.79
CA ILE A 802 -15.32 -23.39 -41.36
C ILE A 802 -16.30 -24.54 -41.12
N HIS A 803 -15.82 -25.66 -40.58
CA HIS A 803 -16.65 -26.83 -40.32
C HIS A 803 -17.33 -26.73 -38.94
N SER A 804 -16.58 -26.43 -37.90
CA SER A 804 -17.10 -26.35 -36.53
C SER A 804 -16.25 -25.40 -35.66
N VAL A 805 -16.87 -24.83 -34.62
CA VAL A 805 -16.23 -23.92 -33.67
C VAL A 805 -16.66 -24.28 -32.26
N GLU A 806 -15.73 -24.12 -31.28
CA GLU A 806 -15.95 -24.39 -29.87
C GLU A 806 -16.60 -25.77 -29.61
N ALA A 807 -16.24 -26.74 -30.42
CA ALA A 807 -16.86 -28.06 -30.39
C ALA A 807 -16.15 -28.98 -29.39
N LYS A 808 -16.94 -29.73 -28.62
CA LYS A 808 -16.42 -30.77 -27.71
C LYS A 808 -15.81 -31.90 -28.51
N LEU A 809 -14.62 -32.33 -28.14
CA LEU A 809 -14.03 -33.58 -28.61
C LEU A 809 -14.85 -34.76 -28.10
N ILE A 810 -15.00 -35.78 -28.92
CA ILE A 810 -15.52 -37.09 -28.47
C ILE A 810 -14.45 -37.69 -27.56
N GLU A 811 -14.81 -37.96 -26.31
CA GLU A 811 -13.88 -38.54 -25.31
C GLU A 811 -13.33 -39.89 -25.83
N GLN A 812 -12.00 -39.93 -26.01
CA GLN A 812 -11.33 -41.14 -26.48
C GLN A 812 -10.56 -41.79 -25.29
N PRO A 813 -10.60 -43.11 -25.16
CA PRO A 813 -9.79 -43.79 -24.16
C PRO A 813 -8.34 -43.93 -24.64
N ILE A 814 -7.44 -43.11 -24.13
CA ILE A 814 -6.01 -43.25 -24.35
C ILE A 814 -5.39 -43.84 -23.09
N ALA A 815 -4.68 -44.95 -23.23
CA ALA A 815 -4.06 -45.68 -22.11
C ALA A 815 -5.01 -45.93 -20.91
N GLY A 816 -6.31 -46.11 -21.22
CA GLY A 816 -7.34 -46.41 -20.22
C GLY A 816 -7.78 -45.21 -19.35
N ILE A 817 -7.54 -43.98 -19.79
CA ILE A 817 -8.15 -42.73 -19.28
C ILE A 817 -8.96 -42.09 -20.40
N ARG A 818 -10.15 -41.62 -20.11
CA ARG A 818 -10.95 -40.83 -21.00
C ARG A 818 -10.35 -39.42 -21.13
N ILE A 819 -10.07 -39.03 -22.35
CA ILE A 819 -9.50 -37.73 -22.63
C ILE A 819 -10.48 -36.95 -23.49
N GLY A 820 -10.91 -35.81 -22.93
CA GLY A 820 -11.81 -34.89 -23.58
C GLY A 820 -11.20 -33.50 -23.68
N GLY A 821 -11.93 -32.62 -24.35
CA GLY A 821 -11.55 -31.20 -24.48
C GLY A 821 -12.52 -30.47 -25.40
N ARG A 822 -12.18 -29.25 -25.71
CA ARG A 822 -12.86 -28.41 -26.68
C ARG A 822 -11.77 -27.79 -27.56
N TYR A 823 -11.92 -27.85 -28.87
CA TYR A 823 -11.06 -27.13 -29.78
C TYR A 823 -11.75 -25.87 -30.26
N ASP A 824 -10.97 -24.85 -30.58
CA ASP A 824 -11.55 -23.53 -30.90
C ASP A 824 -12.20 -23.53 -32.28
N ARG A 825 -11.56 -24.18 -33.29
CA ARG A 825 -12.07 -24.21 -34.64
C ARG A 825 -11.53 -25.39 -35.47
N LEU A 826 -12.35 -25.91 -36.35
CA LEU A 826 -11.98 -26.92 -37.36
C LEU A 826 -12.43 -26.44 -38.72
N ASP A 827 -11.51 -26.41 -39.70
CA ASP A 827 -11.80 -26.08 -41.10
C ASP A 827 -11.49 -27.28 -42.00
N CYS A 828 -12.18 -27.31 -43.14
CA CYS A 828 -11.89 -28.30 -44.16
C CYS A 828 -11.77 -27.66 -45.56
N ARG A 829 -11.01 -28.30 -46.43
CA ARG A 829 -10.87 -27.95 -47.84
C ARG A 829 -10.69 -29.21 -48.68
N THR A 830 -11.49 -29.36 -49.72
CA THR A 830 -11.35 -30.52 -50.63
C THR A 830 -10.67 -30.11 -51.95
N VAL A 831 -9.58 -30.79 -52.27
CA VAL A 831 -8.80 -30.60 -53.49
C VAL A 831 -8.53 -31.97 -54.11
N ASP A 832 -8.88 -32.16 -55.35
CA ASP A 832 -8.69 -33.40 -56.13
C ASP A 832 -9.20 -34.69 -55.42
N GLY A 833 -10.33 -34.54 -54.70
CA GLY A 833 -10.94 -35.67 -53.99
C GLY A 833 -10.26 -36.01 -52.65
N VAL A 834 -9.32 -35.21 -52.21
CA VAL A 834 -8.66 -35.30 -50.90
C VAL A 834 -9.22 -34.19 -50.02
N THR A 835 -9.68 -34.53 -48.81
CA THR A 835 -10.10 -33.53 -47.81
C THR A 835 -8.96 -33.25 -46.86
N HIS A 836 -8.56 -31.97 -46.84
CA HIS A 836 -7.60 -31.44 -45.93
C HIS A 836 -8.32 -30.78 -44.75
N TRP A 837 -7.99 -31.19 -43.55
CA TRP A 837 -8.52 -30.64 -42.30
C TRP A 837 -7.46 -29.82 -41.57
N ARG A 838 -7.90 -28.73 -40.91
CA ARG A 838 -7.05 -27.95 -40.00
C ARG A 838 -7.82 -27.74 -38.70
N VAL A 839 -7.20 -28.15 -37.57
CA VAL A 839 -7.68 -27.84 -36.23
C VAL A 839 -6.87 -26.66 -35.69
N TYR A 840 -7.60 -25.64 -35.25
CA TYR A 840 -7.00 -24.40 -34.78
C TYR A 840 -7.19 -24.24 -33.30
N ASP A 841 -6.21 -23.59 -32.69
CA ASP A 841 -6.25 -23.08 -31.32
C ASP A 841 -5.79 -21.61 -31.34
N TYR A 842 -6.56 -20.72 -30.73
CA TYR A 842 -6.31 -19.27 -30.73
C TYR A 842 -5.31 -18.90 -29.65
N LYS A 843 -4.29 -18.15 -30.01
CA LYS A 843 -3.25 -17.68 -29.07
C LYS A 843 -3.22 -16.15 -29.04
N THR A 844 -3.51 -15.59 -27.86
CA THR A 844 -3.63 -14.14 -27.60
C THR A 844 -2.48 -13.61 -26.75
N SER A 845 -1.39 -14.40 -26.57
CA SER A 845 -0.20 -13.99 -25.82
C SER A 845 0.45 -12.75 -26.44
N SER A 846 1.16 -11.95 -25.64
CA SER A 846 1.86 -10.73 -26.10
C SER A 846 2.84 -11.00 -27.25
N THR A 847 3.47 -12.18 -27.27
CA THR A 847 4.42 -12.59 -28.31
C THR A 847 3.92 -13.80 -29.08
N ALA A 848 4.05 -13.79 -30.41
CA ALA A 848 3.75 -14.94 -31.27
C ALA A 848 4.85 -16.02 -31.11
N LYS A 849 4.55 -17.07 -30.35
CA LYS A 849 5.41 -18.28 -30.33
C LYS A 849 5.02 -19.18 -31.48
N SER A 850 6.01 -19.83 -32.13
CA SER A 850 5.69 -20.87 -33.13
C SER A 850 5.03 -22.07 -32.45
N ILE A 851 4.14 -22.76 -33.18
CA ILE A 851 3.44 -23.95 -32.67
C ILE A 851 4.43 -24.99 -32.15
N THR A 852 5.51 -25.22 -32.87
CA THR A 852 6.56 -26.16 -32.47
C THR A 852 7.26 -25.75 -31.17
N SER A 853 7.67 -24.48 -31.05
CA SER A 853 8.34 -23.97 -29.86
C SER A 853 7.44 -23.93 -28.61
N ALA A 854 6.13 -23.84 -28.79
CA ALA A 854 5.15 -23.94 -27.72
C ALA A 854 4.98 -25.38 -27.20
N HIS A 855 5.19 -26.39 -28.05
CA HIS A 855 4.94 -27.77 -27.69
C HIS A 855 6.20 -28.52 -27.23
N TYR A 856 7.37 -28.15 -27.72
CA TYR A 856 8.64 -28.74 -27.24
C TYR A 856 9.81 -27.77 -27.35
N GLY A 857 10.89 -28.09 -26.64
CA GLY A 857 12.10 -27.27 -26.64
C GLY A 857 13.29 -27.98 -26.04
N LYS A 858 14.42 -27.27 -25.84
CA LYS A 858 15.57 -27.82 -25.17
C LYS A 858 15.22 -28.32 -23.77
N PRO A 859 15.72 -29.48 -23.32
CA PRO A 859 15.52 -29.92 -21.93
C PRO A 859 16.15 -28.93 -20.97
N THR A 860 15.54 -28.75 -19.82
CA THR A 860 16.14 -28.00 -18.71
C THR A 860 17.17 -28.91 -18.01
N GLU A 861 18.23 -28.33 -17.47
CA GLU A 861 19.29 -29.07 -16.79
C GLU A 861 18.69 -29.94 -15.66
N GLY A 862 19.01 -31.25 -15.71
CA GLY A 862 18.48 -32.22 -14.74
C GLY A 862 17.15 -32.90 -15.09
N THR A 863 16.42 -32.47 -16.13
CA THR A 863 15.20 -33.15 -16.60
C THR A 863 15.51 -34.28 -17.56
N LYS A 864 15.07 -35.50 -17.19
CA LYS A 864 15.28 -36.71 -17.99
C LYS A 864 13.97 -37.28 -18.57
N ASP A 865 12.82 -36.67 -18.22
CA ASP A 865 11.52 -37.21 -18.59
C ASP A 865 10.99 -36.56 -19.87
N PHE A 866 10.26 -37.36 -20.67
CA PHE A 866 9.54 -36.91 -21.89
C PHE A 866 10.47 -36.37 -22.96
N LEU A 867 11.65 -36.93 -23.08
CA LEU A 867 12.64 -36.62 -24.11
C LEU A 867 12.37 -37.40 -25.40
N PHE A 868 12.64 -36.74 -26.51
CA PHE A 868 12.58 -37.35 -27.84
C PHE A 868 13.53 -36.66 -28.80
N THR A 869 13.87 -37.34 -29.89
CA THR A 869 14.65 -36.77 -30.98
C THR A 869 13.72 -36.54 -32.15
N PRO A 870 13.50 -35.29 -32.61
CA PRO A 870 12.67 -35.02 -33.78
C PRO A 870 13.22 -35.70 -35.05
N PRO A 871 12.35 -36.23 -35.94
CA PRO A 871 12.77 -36.75 -37.22
C PRO A 871 13.57 -35.70 -38.04
N GLY A 872 14.63 -36.11 -38.69
CA GLY A 872 15.46 -35.21 -39.49
C GLY A 872 16.41 -34.29 -38.71
N SER A 873 16.41 -34.33 -37.38
CA SER A 873 17.34 -33.55 -36.54
C SER A 873 18.71 -34.27 -36.45
N THR A 874 19.77 -33.47 -36.17
CA THR A 874 21.15 -33.97 -36.00
C THR A 874 21.38 -34.66 -34.65
N GLY A 875 20.36 -35.30 -34.04
CA GLY A 875 20.45 -36.03 -32.78
C GLY A 875 20.26 -35.19 -31.52
N GLU A 876 19.83 -33.94 -31.68
CA GLU A 876 19.55 -33.06 -30.52
C GLU A 876 18.25 -33.50 -29.84
N GLU A 877 18.31 -33.86 -28.54
CA GLU A 877 17.16 -34.23 -27.76
C GLU A 877 16.31 -33.00 -27.45
N LYS A 878 15.00 -33.15 -27.56
CA LYS A 878 13.98 -32.16 -27.16
C LYS A 878 13.10 -32.75 -26.08
N ARG A 879 12.44 -31.87 -25.30
CA ARG A 879 11.47 -32.24 -24.29
C ARG A 879 10.10 -31.71 -24.62
N TRP A 880 9.08 -32.52 -24.47
CA TRP A 880 7.68 -32.08 -24.57
C TRP A 880 7.33 -31.11 -23.44
N ARG A 881 6.58 -30.05 -23.75
CA ARG A 881 6.12 -29.00 -22.83
C ARG A 881 4.61 -28.85 -22.83
N ASN A 882 3.96 -29.14 -23.96
CA ASN A 882 2.52 -29.01 -24.14
C ASN A 882 2.02 -30.15 -25.02
N MET A 883 0.90 -30.77 -24.64
CA MET A 883 0.29 -31.89 -25.36
C MET A 883 -1.10 -31.55 -25.90
N GLN A 884 -1.53 -30.28 -25.87
CA GLN A 884 -2.87 -29.88 -26.29
C GLN A 884 -3.16 -30.25 -27.74
N MET A 885 -2.34 -29.83 -28.68
CA MET A 885 -2.53 -30.14 -30.10
C MET A 885 -2.31 -31.63 -30.43
N PRO A 886 -1.34 -32.35 -29.84
CA PRO A 886 -1.27 -33.80 -29.90
C PRO A 886 -2.57 -34.51 -29.49
N VAL A 887 -3.20 -34.07 -28.40
CA VAL A 887 -4.49 -34.62 -27.95
C VAL A 887 -5.60 -34.30 -28.96
N TYR A 888 -5.70 -33.06 -29.45
CA TYR A 888 -6.67 -32.69 -30.47
C TYR A 888 -6.53 -33.50 -31.74
N TYR A 889 -5.30 -33.67 -32.19
CA TYR A 889 -5.03 -34.49 -33.39
C TYR A 889 -5.47 -35.94 -33.18
N GLU A 890 -5.14 -36.57 -32.05
CA GLU A 890 -5.52 -37.97 -31.82
C GLU A 890 -7.01 -38.18 -31.71
N CYS A 891 -7.72 -37.30 -30.96
CA CYS A 891 -9.18 -37.36 -30.84
C CYS A 891 -9.86 -37.12 -32.20
N LEU A 892 -9.46 -36.08 -32.92
CA LEU A 892 -10.08 -35.76 -34.22
C LEU A 892 -9.77 -36.78 -35.29
N ARG A 893 -8.59 -37.39 -35.27
CA ARG A 893 -8.23 -38.45 -36.19
C ARG A 893 -9.20 -39.64 -36.09
N HIS A 894 -9.62 -39.98 -34.92
CA HIS A 894 -10.63 -41.02 -34.68
C HIS A 894 -12.03 -40.55 -35.03
N GLU A 895 -12.39 -39.32 -34.63
CA GLU A 895 -13.70 -38.73 -34.90
C GLU A 895 -14.01 -38.55 -36.38
N LEU A 896 -13.01 -38.07 -37.15
CA LEU A 896 -13.13 -37.85 -38.60
C LEU A 896 -12.88 -39.11 -39.42
N ALA A 897 -12.63 -40.25 -38.76
CA ALA A 897 -12.31 -41.53 -39.43
C ALA A 897 -11.36 -41.32 -40.62
N LEU A 898 -10.24 -40.61 -40.36
CA LEU A 898 -9.31 -40.20 -41.42
C LEU A 898 -8.74 -41.44 -42.13
N GLU A 899 -9.18 -41.63 -43.36
CA GLU A 899 -8.65 -42.64 -44.24
C GLU A 899 -7.29 -42.22 -44.83
N LYS A 900 -6.60 -43.13 -45.48
CA LYS A 900 -5.23 -42.90 -46.05
C LYS A 900 -5.11 -41.70 -46.98
N LYS A 901 -6.21 -41.12 -47.47
CA LYS A 901 -6.25 -39.99 -48.40
C LYS A 901 -6.47 -38.62 -47.77
N ASN A 902 -7.08 -38.51 -46.58
CA ASN A 902 -7.36 -37.25 -45.93
C ASN A 902 -6.25 -36.83 -44.98
N THR A 903 -6.04 -35.53 -44.81
CA THR A 903 -4.98 -35.01 -43.91
C THR A 903 -5.58 -34.16 -42.81
N LEU A 904 -4.97 -34.15 -41.63
CA LEU A 904 -5.28 -33.28 -40.54
C LEU A 904 -4.01 -32.55 -40.11
N THR A 905 -4.02 -31.24 -40.05
CA THR A 905 -2.90 -30.40 -39.65
C THR A 905 -3.26 -29.59 -38.43
N PRO A 906 -2.56 -29.70 -37.30
CA PRO A 906 -2.69 -28.81 -36.16
C PRO A 906 -2.20 -27.40 -36.50
N CYS A 907 -2.90 -26.35 -36.08
CA CYS A 907 -2.55 -24.98 -36.41
C CYS A 907 -2.77 -24.05 -35.18
N TYR A 908 -1.94 -23.03 -35.05
CA TYR A 908 -2.22 -21.88 -34.21
C TYR A 908 -2.72 -20.69 -35.04
N ILE A 909 -3.71 -19.99 -34.56
CA ILE A 909 -4.03 -18.62 -34.98
C ILE A 909 -3.47 -17.70 -33.88
N SER A 910 -2.36 -17.04 -34.18
CA SER A 910 -1.68 -16.15 -33.24
C SER A 910 -2.12 -14.71 -33.45
N LEU A 911 -2.61 -14.09 -32.37
CA LEU A 911 -3.11 -12.70 -32.29
C LEU A 911 -2.27 -11.92 -31.25
N PRO A 912 -0.97 -11.66 -31.51
CA PRO A 912 -0.07 -11.00 -30.56
C PRO A 912 -0.33 -9.49 -30.43
N GLU A 913 0.38 -8.83 -29.51
CA GLU A 913 0.34 -7.36 -29.40
C GLU A 913 0.88 -6.68 -30.64
N ASP A 914 1.98 -7.19 -31.18
CA ASP A 914 2.52 -6.76 -32.46
C ASP A 914 1.65 -7.36 -33.58
N THR A 915 0.69 -6.59 -34.04
CA THR A 915 -0.31 -7.02 -35.03
C THR A 915 0.28 -7.42 -36.37
N ASP A 916 1.49 -6.93 -36.72
CA ASP A 916 2.19 -7.34 -37.95
C ASP A 916 2.65 -8.79 -37.91
N LYS A 917 2.70 -9.39 -36.73
CA LYS A 917 3.03 -10.80 -36.51
C LYS A 917 1.81 -11.71 -36.42
N THR A 918 0.62 -11.19 -36.66
CA THR A 918 -0.59 -12.02 -36.75
C THR A 918 -0.47 -13.03 -37.89
N LYS A 919 -0.66 -14.32 -37.60
CA LYS A 919 -0.48 -15.38 -38.59
C LYS A 919 -1.26 -16.63 -38.23
N VAL A 920 -1.45 -17.45 -39.25
CA VAL A 920 -1.75 -18.88 -39.11
C VAL A 920 -0.42 -19.65 -39.14
N ASP A 921 -0.15 -20.38 -38.09
CA ASP A 921 1.07 -21.20 -37.94
C ASP A 921 0.66 -22.67 -37.97
N ALA A 922 0.92 -23.31 -39.11
CA ALA A 922 0.55 -24.70 -39.37
C ALA A 922 1.69 -25.65 -39.05
N TRP A 923 1.41 -26.72 -38.32
CA TRP A 923 2.39 -27.75 -37.96
C TRP A 923 2.43 -28.85 -39.00
N GLU A 924 3.01 -28.55 -40.16
CA GLU A 924 2.93 -29.40 -41.36
C GLU A 924 3.64 -30.76 -41.18
N ASP A 925 4.74 -30.80 -40.37
CA ASP A 925 5.52 -32.00 -40.07
C ASP A 925 4.98 -32.80 -38.87
N TYR A 926 3.85 -32.37 -38.26
CA TYR A 926 3.28 -33.07 -37.08
C TYR A 926 2.96 -34.57 -37.35
N PRO A 927 2.45 -34.99 -38.53
CA PRO A 927 2.24 -36.42 -38.81
C PRO A 927 3.45 -37.31 -38.58
N GLU A 928 4.65 -36.79 -38.82
CA GLU A 928 5.91 -37.52 -38.57
C GLU A 928 6.25 -37.63 -37.08
N LEU A 929 5.78 -36.66 -36.27
CA LEU A 929 5.98 -36.60 -34.82
C LEU A 929 4.90 -37.35 -34.04
N HIS A 930 3.77 -37.67 -34.68
CA HIS A 930 2.58 -38.16 -34.00
C HIS A 930 2.85 -39.38 -33.11
N GLN A 931 3.62 -40.37 -33.60
CA GLN A 931 3.94 -41.58 -32.83
C GLN A 931 4.76 -41.27 -31.56
N LEU A 932 5.68 -40.31 -31.66
CA LEU A 932 6.49 -39.86 -30.51
C LEU A 932 5.66 -39.11 -29.50
N ALA A 933 4.74 -38.24 -29.97
CA ALA A 933 3.82 -37.54 -29.12
C ALA A 933 2.83 -38.47 -28.41
N PHE A 934 2.32 -39.46 -29.12
CA PHE A 934 1.38 -40.45 -28.57
C PHE A 934 2.06 -41.28 -27.46
N LYS A 935 3.30 -41.73 -27.70
CA LYS A 935 4.10 -42.45 -26.69
C LYS A 935 4.30 -41.58 -25.44
N ALA A 936 4.61 -40.28 -25.60
CA ALA A 936 4.74 -39.37 -24.48
C ALA A 936 3.42 -39.20 -23.71
N LEU A 937 2.27 -39.14 -24.39
CA LEU A 937 0.96 -39.13 -23.76
C LEU A 937 0.72 -40.37 -22.89
N GLU A 938 1.05 -41.57 -23.43
CA GLU A 938 0.94 -42.82 -22.68
C GLU A 938 1.83 -42.85 -21.43
N GLU A 939 3.06 -42.30 -21.54
CA GLU A 939 4.00 -42.22 -20.41
C GLU A 939 3.48 -41.25 -19.33
N ILE A 940 2.98 -40.07 -19.72
CA ILE A 940 2.36 -39.10 -18.78
C ILE A 940 1.17 -39.74 -18.06
N ILE A 941 0.29 -40.40 -18.79
CA ILE A 941 -0.89 -41.08 -18.25
C ILE A 941 -0.46 -42.18 -17.26
N ALA A 942 0.55 -42.97 -17.60
CA ALA A 942 1.05 -44.01 -16.73
C ALA A 942 1.61 -43.42 -15.41
N GLN A 943 2.31 -42.31 -15.49
CA GLN A 943 2.80 -41.60 -14.30
C GLN A 943 1.67 -41.06 -13.45
N ILE A 944 0.65 -40.42 -14.04
CA ILE A 944 -0.54 -39.91 -13.31
C ILE A 944 -1.28 -41.06 -12.63
N LYS A 945 -1.44 -42.22 -13.29
CA LYS A 945 -2.09 -43.40 -12.72
C LYS A 945 -1.31 -43.96 -11.52
N ALA A 946 0.01 -44.05 -11.66
CA ALA A 946 0.89 -44.57 -10.63
C ALA A 946 1.12 -43.60 -9.47
N ALA A 947 0.85 -42.31 -9.69
CA ALA A 947 1.15 -41.28 -8.71
C ALA A 947 0.32 -41.43 -7.43
N GLN A 948 1.01 -41.26 -6.30
CA GLN A 948 0.40 -41.10 -4.98
C GLN A 948 0.53 -39.63 -4.58
N PRO A 949 -0.56 -38.90 -4.36
CA PRO A 949 -0.49 -37.45 -4.11
C PRO A 949 0.49 -37.04 -3.02
N GLY A 950 0.56 -37.77 -1.91
CA GLY A 950 1.48 -37.48 -0.81
C GLY A 950 2.96 -37.79 -1.07
N LYS A 951 3.32 -38.28 -2.25
CA LYS A 951 4.71 -38.64 -2.62
C LYS A 951 5.25 -37.85 -3.82
N ILE A 952 4.51 -36.85 -4.29
CA ILE A 952 4.89 -36.05 -5.43
C ILE A 952 5.84 -34.95 -4.96
N LYS A 953 7.01 -34.88 -5.55
CA LYS A 953 8.01 -33.85 -5.27
C LYS A 953 7.71 -32.62 -6.11
N ALA A 954 7.57 -31.47 -5.48
CA ALA A 954 7.48 -30.21 -6.19
C ALA A 954 8.83 -29.88 -6.84
N ALA A 955 8.81 -29.42 -8.09
CA ALA A 955 10.01 -29.01 -8.81
C ALA A 955 10.48 -27.61 -8.39
N SER A 956 9.53 -26.75 -8.05
CA SER A 956 9.76 -25.37 -7.61
C SER A 956 8.55 -24.89 -6.78
N VAL A 957 8.71 -23.76 -6.08
CA VAL A 957 7.57 -23.11 -5.44
C VAL A 957 6.71 -22.48 -6.53
N PRO A 958 5.43 -22.87 -6.69
CA PRO A 958 4.57 -22.30 -7.70
C PRO A 958 4.32 -20.83 -7.42
N ALA A 959 4.56 -19.97 -8.40
CA ALA A 959 4.24 -18.55 -8.30
C ALA A 959 2.74 -18.28 -8.09
N GLU A 960 1.90 -19.22 -8.51
CA GLU A 960 0.44 -19.17 -8.39
C GLU A 960 -0.08 -19.30 -6.95
N TYR A 961 0.74 -19.81 -6.02
CA TYR A 961 0.34 -20.03 -4.61
C TYR A 961 1.32 -19.38 -3.63
N PRO A 962 1.45 -18.05 -3.62
CA PRO A 962 2.44 -17.35 -2.78
C PRO A 962 2.18 -17.52 -1.27
N ALA A 963 0.96 -17.86 -0.88
CA ALA A 963 0.62 -18.14 0.51
C ALA A 963 1.27 -19.42 1.04
N ILE A 964 1.48 -20.44 0.22
CA ILE A 964 2.06 -21.73 0.65
C ILE A 964 3.49 -21.56 1.19
N PRO A 965 4.44 -20.90 0.47
CA PRO A 965 5.74 -20.60 1.03
C PRO A 965 5.73 -19.75 2.28
N SER A 966 4.79 -18.80 2.37
CA SER A 966 4.62 -17.94 3.54
C SER A 966 4.17 -18.73 4.76
N MET A 967 3.21 -19.64 4.59
CA MET A 967 2.73 -20.54 5.64
C MET A 967 3.83 -21.53 6.07
N ALA A 968 4.71 -21.95 5.15
CA ALA A 968 5.87 -22.80 5.42
C ALA A 968 7.08 -22.02 5.96
N ASN A 969 6.89 -20.85 6.55
CA ASN A 969 7.96 -20.00 7.09
C ASN A 969 9.05 -19.63 6.05
N ARG A 970 8.64 -19.50 4.78
CA ARG A 970 9.52 -19.27 3.62
C ARG A 970 10.60 -20.37 3.42
N SER A 971 10.47 -21.49 4.11
CA SER A 971 11.36 -22.64 3.89
C SER A 971 10.93 -23.39 2.63
N LEU A 972 11.78 -23.37 1.62
CA LEU A 972 11.59 -24.15 0.41
C LEU A 972 11.48 -25.65 0.75
N ASP A 973 12.27 -26.11 1.73
CA ASP A 973 12.27 -27.50 2.20
C ASP A 973 10.92 -27.89 2.83
N ALA A 974 10.26 -26.98 3.55
CA ALA A 974 8.95 -27.25 4.10
C ALA A 974 7.87 -27.38 3.02
N TYR A 975 7.94 -26.57 1.96
CA TYR A 975 7.06 -26.70 0.79
C TYR A 975 7.31 -27.99 0.01
N LEU A 976 8.58 -28.36 -0.17
CA LEU A 976 9.00 -29.57 -0.89
C LEU A 976 8.79 -30.87 -0.10
N ARG A 977 8.43 -30.76 1.16
CA ARG A 977 8.15 -31.94 1.99
C ARG A 977 6.83 -32.57 1.58
N THR A 978 6.93 -33.80 1.09
CA THR A 978 5.78 -34.59 0.61
C THR A 978 4.80 -34.94 1.73
N ASP A 979 5.25 -35.01 3.00
CA ASP A 979 4.41 -35.25 4.16
C ASP A 979 3.48 -34.07 4.50
N LEU A 980 3.77 -32.88 3.99
CA LEU A 980 2.91 -31.69 4.15
C LEU A 980 1.80 -31.59 3.10
N LEU A 981 1.94 -32.30 1.98
CA LEU A 981 0.97 -32.26 0.88
C LEU A 981 -0.30 -33.08 1.14
N GLY A 982 -0.40 -33.74 2.27
CA GLY A 982 -1.51 -34.62 2.59
C GLY A 982 -1.39 -36.00 1.90
N ASN A 983 -1.83 -37.06 2.54
CA ASN A 983 -1.91 -38.41 1.94
C ASN A 983 -3.25 -38.62 1.26
#